data_18181b311e14f3a4af9996bf83df4faa
#
_entry.id   18181b311e14f3a4af9996bf83df4faa
#
_cell.length_a   1.000
_cell.length_b   1.000
_cell.length_c   1.000
_cell.angle_alpha   90.00
_cell.angle_beta   90.00
_cell.angle_gamma   90.00
#
_symmetry.space_group_name_H-M   'P 1'
#
loop_
_entity.id
_entity.type
_entity.pdbx_description
1 polymer ?
#
loop_
_entity_poly.entity_id
_entity_poly.type
_entity_poly.pdbx_seq_one_letter_code
_entity_poly.pdbx_strand_id
1 'polypeptide(L)'
;MIRIIGIGSPFGDDAIGLEIARVLAAAPPPDCEVIAADRPGAALIDLMDGAAAAILIDAARSGAPPGVVHEIAFEELDRCAPRLVSSHELDVIAAVRLARLLQRAPARGRIIALEIAAPRAERLCAPSPGARAAIGRVVERVRSCAAALSGRERERLTVAGTVQGVGMRPFVWRLAQAAGLSGFVRNAGPGVEIEIEGARDRLDEFRRRMIDELPRPATIGNIDRVPLPARDEPGFRVAASGSGQSAAAIPPDLAACPECLREVADPADRRYRYPFANCAACGPRFSVARELPYDRAATTLSHFPMCGECAREYEDPSDRRFRAEPIACPRCGPRAWLEVSGGVSLRAADGADCVAKAAAIIRAGGVVAVRGIGGVHLACDANDETAVARLRAIKRRPRKPLAVMTDSIAAARRLAIVSDDEAALLSAPAAPIVLVRKRSRARLAPSIAPGNDHVGIMLAYSPLHHLLLRDARRALAMTSANRPGEPLARDGDEARAIFAAEVDALLAHDRPIHQRCDDGVWMIGGRGRQPIRLGRGDTPRAIDVPVAAKAPILAAGADFKNSFCILSGRRAVISQYIGALENIAAQDHFHEALNKWIALSGVTPAVGVHDLHPGSVARAIVARLGLQAVGVQHHHAHVASCLAEHGRAEPAIGIVFDGSGYGSDGAIWGGEAMIADLYGFRRLSHLQYLQLPGGDAAVRCPARIAAAFLIARFGAAHEDRIRGLVGEAAARILGAMIARGVNTFPTSSCGRLFDAVAALLGVCRETTYEAQAAIELETLARTAPPARRVYPFTIRGGETRTEETLAAIIDDLESGAPAPAIARAFHETVAEMIARMAADARAQSGIATVALSGGCFQNRLLLAAALERLERNGFATLVHRGVPANDGGLALGQAAVAAARMVRAESGDRTCASECPDA
;
A
#
# COMPACT_ATOMS: atom_id res chain seq x y z
N MET A 1 -31.19 -1.59 -37.32
CA MET A 1 -30.57 -0.32 -37.72
C MET A 1 -31.59 0.79 -37.57
N ILE A 2 -31.19 1.93 -36.98
CA ILE A 2 -32.04 3.13 -36.80
C ILE A 2 -31.87 3.99 -38.04
N ARG A 3 -32.98 4.48 -38.62
CA ARG A 3 -32.93 5.45 -39.70
C ARG A 3 -33.12 6.87 -39.21
N ILE A 4 -32.19 7.74 -39.55
CA ILE A 4 -32.26 9.19 -39.28
C ILE A 4 -32.56 9.87 -40.62
N ILE A 5 -33.73 10.47 -40.75
CA ILE A 5 -34.23 11.02 -42.01
C ILE A 5 -34.40 12.53 -41.84
N GLY A 6 -33.51 13.31 -42.50
CA GLY A 6 -33.61 14.76 -42.57
C GLY A 6 -34.50 15.18 -43.72
N ILE A 7 -35.58 15.86 -43.44
CA ILE A 7 -36.63 16.24 -44.37
C ILE A 7 -36.56 17.73 -44.61
N GLY A 8 -36.84 18.16 -45.81
CA GLY A 8 -36.86 19.58 -46.14
C GLY A 8 -36.85 19.86 -47.64
N SER A 9 -36.75 21.12 -48.00
CA SER A 9 -36.45 21.55 -49.39
C SER A 9 -35.08 22.25 -49.44
N PRO A 10 -34.43 22.37 -50.60
CA PRO A 10 -33.11 23.00 -50.68
C PRO A 10 -33.12 24.54 -50.52
N PHE A 11 -34.24 25.14 -50.07
CA PHE A 11 -34.42 26.58 -50.04
C PHE A 11 -34.72 27.11 -48.63
N GLY A 12 -33.98 28.15 -48.22
CA GLY A 12 -34.17 28.86 -46.97
C GLY A 12 -34.13 28.03 -45.69
N ASP A 13 -34.92 28.38 -44.68
CA ASP A 13 -34.98 27.69 -43.41
C ASP A 13 -35.58 26.27 -43.50
N ASP A 14 -36.27 25.98 -44.59
CA ASP A 14 -36.79 24.62 -44.87
C ASP A 14 -35.70 23.60 -45.22
N ALA A 15 -34.49 24.08 -45.60
CA ALA A 15 -33.34 23.21 -45.84
C ALA A 15 -32.70 22.64 -44.54
N ILE A 16 -33.16 23.07 -43.38
CA ILE A 16 -32.49 22.77 -42.10
C ILE A 16 -32.42 21.26 -41.81
N GLY A 17 -33.48 20.47 -42.10
CA GLY A 17 -33.47 19.03 -41.96
C GLY A 17 -32.45 18.35 -42.84
N LEU A 18 -32.29 18.81 -44.11
CA LEU A 18 -31.27 18.30 -45.03
C LEU A 18 -29.85 18.67 -44.57
N GLU A 19 -29.63 19.89 -44.07
CA GLU A 19 -28.35 20.35 -43.55
C GLU A 19 -27.92 19.53 -42.31
N ILE A 20 -28.85 19.28 -41.37
CA ILE A 20 -28.60 18.45 -40.20
C ILE A 20 -28.25 17.01 -40.63
N ALA A 21 -28.99 16.44 -41.56
CA ALA A 21 -28.68 15.13 -42.11
C ALA A 21 -27.29 15.07 -42.75
N ARG A 22 -26.84 16.09 -43.49
CA ARG A 22 -25.49 16.16 -44.03
C ARG A 22 -24.41 16.20 -42.93
N VAL A 23 -24.61 16.99 -41.89
CA VAL A 23 -23.69 17.03 -40.75
C VAL A 23 -23.61 15.66 -40.06
N LEU A 24 -24.73 14.99 -39.87
CA LEU A 24 -24.80 13.66 -39.26
C LEU A 24 -24.20 12.58 -40.17
N ALA A 25 -24.36 12.69 -41.51
CA ALA A 25 -23.81 11.73 -42.46
C ALA A 25 -22.27 11.78 -42.51
N ALA A 26 -21.66 12.93 -42.23
CA ALA A 26 -20.19 13.05 -42.12
C ALA A 26 -19.59 12.28 -40.93
N ALA A 27 -20.40 12.09 -39.87
CA ALA A 27 -20.04 11.28 -38.69
C ALA A 27 -21.33 10.65 -38.10
N PRO A 28 -21.86 9.57 -38.71
CA PRO A 28 -23.13 8.98 -38.31
C PRO A 28 -23.05 8.35 -36.95
N PRO A 29 -24.13 8.44 -36.14
CA PRO A 29 -24.20 7.67 -34.90
C PRO A 29 -24.09 6.16 -35.15
N PRO A 30 -23.53 5.37 -34.21
CA PRO A 30 -23.44 3.91 -34.37
C PRO A 30 -24.82 3.27 -34.64
N ASP A 31 -24.83 2.26 -35.49
CA ASP A 31 -26.06 1.52 -35.87
C ASP A 31 -27.14 2.37 -36.53
N CYS A 32 -26.79 3.56 -37.03
CA CYS A 32 -27.70 4.49 -37.70
C CYS A 32 -27.37 4.63 -39.18
N GLU A 33 -28.42 4.69 -40.01
CA GLU A 33 -28.40 5.09 -41.43
C GLU A 33 -28.95 6.51 -41.53
N VAL A 34 -28.18 7.44 -42.09
CA VAL A 34 -28.61 8.83 -42.24
C VAL A 34 -29.00 9.10 -43.68
N ILE A 35 -30.23 9.61 -43.88
CA ILE A 35 -30.86 9.82 -45.16
C ILE A 35 -31.27 11.31 -45.25
N ALA A 36 -30.90 11.99 -46.33
CA ALA A 36 -31.41 13.33 -46.63
C ALA A 36 -32.52 13.18 -47.69
N ALA A 37 -33.73 13.61 -47.37
CA ALA A 37 -34.90 13.43 -48.22
C ALA A 37 -35.52 14.80 -48.62
N ASP A 38 -35.41 15.14 -49.90
CA ASP A 38 -36.02 16.37 -50.43
C ASP A 38 -37.50 16.12 -50.66
N ARG A 39 -38.32 16.73 -49.85
CA ARG A 39 -39.81 16.68 -49.90
C ARG A 39 -40.37 15.28 -50.16
N PRO A 40 -40.05 14.28 -49.32
CA PRO A 40 -40.35 12.90 -49.65
C PRO A 40 -41.87 12.59 -49.77
N GLY A 41 -42.75 13.40 -49.14
CA GLY A 41 -44.20 13.14 -49.17
C GLY A 41 -44.51 11.70 -48.74
N ALA A 42 -45.29 10.95 -49.57
CA ALA A 42 -45.62 9.55 -49.30
C ALA A 42 -44.42 8.58 -49.36
N ALA A 43 -43.33 8.95 -50.05
CA ALA A 43 -42.12 8.13 -50.09
C ALA A 43 -41.40 8.05 -48.71
N LEU A 44 -41.77 8.92 -47.77
CA LEU A 44 -41.29 8.82 -46.37
C LEU A 44 -41.65 7.46 -45.74
N ILE A 45 -42.77 6.86 -46.16
CA ILE A 45 -43.20 5.54 -45.72
C ILE A 45 -42.18 4.48 -46.12
N ASP A 46 -41.71 4.52 -47.36
CA ASP A 46 -40.70 3.58 -47.87
C ASP A 46 -39.34 3.78 -47.19
N LEU A 47 -39.03 5.04 -46.85
CA LEU A 47 -37.79 5.36 -46.13
C LEU A 47 -37.80 4.89 -44.67
N MET A 48 -38.95 4.69 -44.05
CA MET A 48 -39.09 4.12 -42.69
C MET A 48 -39.24 2.60 -42.68
N ASP A 49 -39.63 1.98 -43.77
CA ASP A 49 -39.96 0.60 -43.82
C ASP A 49 -38.76 -0.30 -43.54
N GLY A 50 -38.94 -1.32 -42.68
CA GLY A 50 -37.86 -2.23 -42.27
C GLY A 50 -36.83 -1.65 -41.28
N ALA A 51 -37.00 -0.38 -40.85
CA ALA A 51 -36.15 0.19 -39.80
C ALA A 51 -36.54 -0.34 -38.41
N ALA A 52 -35.54 -0.57 -37.52
CA ALA A 52 -35.80 -0.93 -36.11
C ALA A 52 -36.38 0.26 -35.33
N ALA A 53 -35.97 1.48 -35.68
CA ALA A 53 -36.52 2.74 -35.18
C ALA A 53 -36.27 3.85 -36.21
N ALA A 54 -36.98 4.98 -36.11
CA ALA A 54 -36.78 6.15 -36.98
C ALA A 54 -36.70 7.46 -36.20
N ILE A 55 -35.82 8.35 -36.67
CA ILE A 55 -35.74 9.73 -36.20
C ILE A 55 -35.97 10.62 -37.41
N LEU A 56 -37.05 11.37 -37.41
CA LEU A 56 -37.40 12.29 -38.48
C LEU A 56 -37.04 13.71 -38.07
N ILE A 57 -36.34 14.45 -38.91
CA ILE A 57 -35.88 15.81 -38.66
C ILE A 57 -36.53 16.73 -39.68
N ASP A 58 -37.31 17.71 -39.25
CA ASP A 58 -38.02 18.62 -40.15
C ASP A 58 -38.05 20.05 -39.59
N ALA A 59 -38.43 21.00 -40.40
CA ALA A 59 -38.76 22.35 -40.04
C ALA A 59 -40.22 22.45 -39.62
N ALA A 60 -40.54 23.21 -38.55
CA ALA A 60 -41.88 23.33 -38.02
C ALA A 60 -42.33 24.80 -37.88
N ARG A 61 -43.64 25.02 -37.89
CA ARG A 61 -44.28 26.27 -37.60
C ARG A 61 -45.43 26.04 -36.64
N SER A 62 -45.14 26.15 -35.38
CA SER A 62 -46.15 26.00 -34.30
C SER A 62 -46.59 27.34 -33.70
N GLY A 63 -45.90 28.43 -34.08
CA GLY A 63 -46.05 29.73 -33.44
C GLY A 63 -45.13 29.97 -32.25
N ALA A 64 -44.22 29.00 -31.96
CA ALA A 64 -43.17 29.21 -31.00
C ALA A 64 -42.05 30.15 -31.52
N PRO A 65 -41.19 30.71 -30.66
CA PRO A 65 -40.04 31.49 -31.12
C PRO A 65 -39.12 30.70 -32.04
N PRO A 66 -38.60 31.28 -33.17
CA PRO A 66 -37.68 30.59 -34.05
C PRO A 66 -36.45 30.07 -33.33
N GLY A 67 -36.03 28.82 -33.62
CA GLY A 67 -34.93 28.13 -32.98
C GLY A 67 -35.31 27.23 -31.79
N VAL A 68 -36.59 27.18 -31.43
CA VAL A 68 -37.14 26.19 -30.47
C VAL A 68 -37.12 24.80 -31.15
N VAL A 69 -36.68 23.76 -30.41
CA VAL A 69 -36.68 22.38 -30.88
C VAL A 69 -37.86 21.66 -30.23
N HIS A 70 -38.71 21.09 -31.06
CA HIS A 70 -39.84 20.24 -30.63
C HIS A 70 -39.43 18.78 -30.77
N GLU A 71 -39.80 17.96 -29.79
CA GLU A 71 -39.60 16.50 -29.89
C GLU A 71 -40.94 15.80 -29.60
N ILE A 72 -41.30 14.88 -30.48
CA ILE A 72 -42.55 14.11 -30.38
C ILE A 72 -42.23 12.64 -30.55
N ALA A 73 -42.57 11.84 -29.57
CA ALA A 73 -42.49 10.39 -29.69
C ALA A 73 -43.56 9.83 -30.64
N PHE A 74 -43.26 8.78 -31.39
CA PHE A 74 -44.25 8.12 -32.24
C PHE A 74 -45.49 7.66 -31.41
N GLU A 75 -45.31 7.27 -30.18
CA GLU A 75 -46.36 6.84 -29.25
C GLU A 75 -47.29 7.97 -28.85
N GLU A 76 -46.88 9.23 -28.98
CA GLU A 76 -47.64 10.44 -28.58
C GLU A 76 -48.38 11.10 -29.75
N LEU A 77 -48.17 10.64 -30.99
CA LEU A 77 -48.74 11.23 -32.19
C LEU A 77 -50.27 11.28 -32.19
N ASP A 78 -50.92 10.32 -31.56
CA ASP A 78 -52.41 10.29 -31.49
C ASP A 78 -53.00 11.30 -30.48
N ARG A 79 -52.17 11.87 -29.63
CA ARG A 79 -52.53 12.88 -28.60
C ARG A 79 -52.15 14.29 -29.03
N CYS A 80 -51.30 14.44 -30.08
CA CYS A 80 -50.89 15.75 -30.56
C CYS A 80 -52.03 16.37 -31.39
N ALA A 81 -52.56 17.52 -30.93
CA ALA A 81 -53.49 18.31 -31.69
C ALA A 81 -52.79 18.84 -32.99
N PRO A 82 -53.49 19.10 -34.12
CA PRO A 82 -52.91 19.49 -35.39
C PRO A 82 -52.43 20.93 -35.38
N ARG A 83 -51.45 21.27 -34.56
CA ARG A 83 -50.80 22.60 -34.47
C ARG A 83 -49.44 22.71 -35.06
N LEU A 84 -48.82 21.61 -35.47
CA LEU A 84 -47.55 21.56 -36.16
C LEU A 84 -47.87 21.45 -37.66
N VAL A 85 -47.85 22.55 -38.35
CA VAL A 85 -48.02 22.57 -39.82
C VAL A 85 -46.63 22.44 -40.46
N SER A 86 -46.39 21.34 -41.16
CA SER A 86 -45.23 21.16 -42.04
C SER A 86 -45.41 22.07 -43.28
N SER A 87 -44.31 22.50 -43.88
CA SER A 87 -44.34 23.30 -45.14
C SER A 87 -44.65 22.45 -46.39
N HIS A 88 -44.99 21.17 -46.24
CA HIS A 88 -45.18 20.20 -47.31
C HIS A 88 -46.64 19.74 -47.46
N GLU A 89 -47.00 19.30 -48.68
CA GLU A 89 -48.39 18.85 -49.00
C GLU A 89 -48.85 17.61 -48.18
N LEU A 90 -47.95 16.74 -47.75
CA LEU A 90 -48.25 15.67 -46.77
C LEU A 90 -47.40 15.94 -45.52
N ASP A 91 -48.10 16.28 -44.42
CA ASP A 91 -47.48 16.49 -43.10
C ASP A 91 -46.72 15.22 -42.64
N VAL A 92 -45.53 15.41 -42.08
CA VAL A 92 -44.68 14.33 -41.53
C VAL A 92 -45.46 13.49 -40.54
N ILE A 93 -46.28 14.11 -39.69
CA ILE A 93 -47.17 13.42 -38.73
C ILE A 93 -48.19 12.53 -39.48
N ALA A 94 -48.83 13.06 -40.53
CA ALA A 94 -49.79 12.32 -41.35
C ALA A 94 -49.12 11.14 -42.10
N ALA A 95 -47.90 11.35 -42.58
CA ALA A 95 -47.11 10.26 -43.25
C ALA A 95 -46.75 9.15 -42.24
N VAL A 96 -46.34 9.47 -41.00
CA VAL A 96 -46.06 8.46 -39.96
C VAL A 96 -47.34 7.73 -39.56
N ARG A 97 -48.48 8.45 -39.39
CA ARG A 97 -49.78 7.80 -39.09
C ARG A 97 -50.22 6.85 -40.18
N LEU A 98 -50.07 7.24 -41.44
CA LEU A 98 -50.36 6.39 -42.60
C LEU A 98 -49.41 5.16 -42.65
N ALA A 99 -48.14 5.34 -42.42
CA ALA A 99 -47.18 4.25 -42.36
C ALA A 99 -47.52 3.25 -41.23
N ARG A 100 -47.98 3.75 -40.07
CA ARG A 100 -48.46 2.89 -38.99
C ARG A 100 -49.71 2.07 -39.37
N LEU A 101 -50.69 2.72 -40.01
CA LEU A 101 -51.87 2.01 -40.51
C LEU A 101 -51.51 0.93 -41.51
N LEU A 102 -50.47 1.18 -42.34
CA LEU A 102 -49.97 0.21 -43.34
C LEU A 102 -49.03 -0.83 -42.75
N GLN A 103 -48.75 -0.78 -41.45
CA GLN A 103 -47.77 -1.62 -40.71
C GLN A 103 -46.34 -1.52 -41.28
N ARG A 104 -45.99 -0.38 -41.83
CA ARG A 104 -44.68 -0.08 -42.45
C ARG A 104 -43.86 0.92 -41.66
N ALA A 105 -44.36 1.48 -40.57
CA ALA A 105 -43.59 2.30 -39.66
C ALA A 105 -42.93 1.49 -38.53
N PRO A 106 -41.71 1.79 -38.11
CA PRO A 106 -41.13 1.15 -36.92
C PRO A 106 -41.97 1.44 -35.67
N ALA A 107 -42.00 0.50 -34.74
CA ALA A 107 -42.76 0.65 -33.47
C ALA A 107 -42.27 1.80 -32.62
N ARG A 108 -40.99 2.16 -32.72
CA ARG A 108 -40.32 3.23 -31.93
C ARG A 108 -39.77 4.30 -32.89
N GLY A 109 -39.95 5.57 -32.50
CA GLY A 109 -39.39 6.67 -33.27
C GLY A 109 -39.59 8.04 -32.61
N ARG A 110 -38.93 9.03 -33.15
CA ARG A 110 -39.00 10.44 -32.71
C ARG A 110 -39.13 11.37 -33.95
N ILE A 111 -39.91 12.41 -33.80
CA ILE A 111 -39.91 13.55 -34.68
C ILE A 111 -39.21 14.67 -33.96
N ILE A 112 -38.15 15.23 -34.54
CA ILE A 112 -37.43 16.40 -34.04
C ILE A 112 -37.67 17.53 -35.02
N ALA A 113 -38.46 18.52 -34.62
CA ALA A 113 -38.86 19.64 -35.47
C ALA A 113 -38.26 20.94 -34.95
N LEU A 114 -37.56 21.68 -35.81
CA LEU A 114 -37.01 23.00 -35.52
C LEU A 114 -37.96 24.10 -35.91
N GLU A 115 -38.37 24.93 -34.95
CA GLU A 115 -39.21 26.09 -35.23
C GLU A 115 -38.48 27.12 -36.11
N ILE A 116 -39.11 27.47 -37.27
CA ILE A 116 -38.56 28.42 -38.25
C ILE A 116 -39.46 29.69 -38.33
N ALA A 117 -38.83 30.78 -38.75
CA ALA A 117 -39.59 32.02 -38.99
C ALA A 117 -40.50 31.90 -40.24
N ALA A 118 -41.59 32.73 -40.27
CA ALA A 118 -42.41 32.84 -41.49
C ALA A 118 -41.54 33.23 -42.71
N PRO A 119 -41.76 32.65 -43.88
CA PRO A 119 -40.94 32.94 -45.07
C PRO A 119 -41.10 34.43 -45.43
N ARG A 120 -39.95 35.10 -45.56
CA ARG A 120 -39.90 36.40 -46.23
C ARG A 120 -40.00 36.15 -47.76
N ALA A 121 -40.59 37.05 -48.46
CA ALA A 121 -40.89 36.95 -49.88
C ALA A 121 -39.65 36.85 -50.83
N GLU A 122 -38.44 36.99 -50.29
CA GLU A 122 -37.19 36.79 -50.98
C GLU A 122 -36.72 35.32 -50.87
N ARG A 123 -36.53 34.64 -52.00
CA ARG A 123 -35.94 33.27 -52.07
C ARG A 123 -34.50 33.31 -51.62
N LEU A 124 -34.24 33.21 -50.31
CA LEU A 124 -32.90 33.02 -49.79
C LEU A 124 -32.49 31.58 -50.02
N CYS A 125 -31.35 31.36 -50.68
CA CYS A 125 -30.80 30.01 -50.95
C CYS A 125 -30.17 29.35 -49.73
N ALA A 126 -30.10 30.00 -48.57
CA ALA A 126 -29.45 29.45 -47.37
C ALA A 126 -30.30 29.68 -46.10
N PRO A 127 -30.23 28.81 -45.11
CA PRO A 127 -30.91 28.95 -43.81
C PRO A 127 -30.55 30.27 -43.11
N SER A 128 -31.48 30.83 -42.35
CA SER A 128 -31.30 32.06 -41.57
C SER A 128 -30.19 31.86 -40.49
N PRO A 129 -29.54 32.95 -40.03
CA PRO A 129 -28.52 32.84 -38.95
C PRO A 129 -29.05 32.16 -37.70
N GLY A 130 -30.34 32.38 -37.33
CA GLY A 130 -30.97 31.73 -36.16
C GLY A 130 -31.15 30.23 -36.35
N ALA A 131 -31.58 29.79 -37.52
CA ALA A 131 -31.69 28.36 -37.84
C ALA A 131 -30.32 27.67 -37.89
N ARG A 132 -29.30 28.31 -38.46
CA ARG A 132 -27.91 27.79 -38.45
C ARG A 132 -27.34 27.67 -37.06
N ALA A 133 -27.58 28.63 -36.19
CA ALA A 133 -27.11 28.57 -34.80
C ALA A 133 -27.73 27.42 -34.00
N ALA A 134 -28.91 26.89 -34.43
CA ALA A 134 -29.57 25.77 -33.79
C ALA A 134 -29.07 24.38 -34.28
N ILE A 135 -28.36 24.29 -35.42
CA ILE A 135 -27.92 23.01 -36.03
C ILE A 135 -27.19 22.17 -34.98
N GLY A 136 -26.19 22.73 -34.30
CA GLY A 136 -25.41 21.98 -33.28
C GLY A 136 -26.27 21.38 -32.18
N ARG A 137 -27.25 22.13 -31.68
CA ARG A 137 -28.18 21.65 -30.63
C ARG A 137 -29.10 20.54 -31.13
N VAL A 138 -29.58 20.64 -32.40
CA VAL A 138 -30.42 19.60 -32.98
C VAL A 138 -29.58 18.33 -33.25
N VAL A 139 -28.38 18.46 -33.77
CA VAL A 139 -27.45 17.32 -33.97
C VAL A 139 -27.21 16.58 -32.65
N GLU A 140 -26.91 17.32 -31.58
CA GLU A 140 -26.73 16.72 -30.24
C GLU A 140 -28.03 16.02 -29.75
N ARG A 141 -29.18 16.62 -30.01
CA ARG A 141 -30.48 16.03 -29.65
C ARG A 141 -30.77 14.76 -30.43
N VAL A 142 -30.51 14.75 -31.73
CA VAL A 142 -30.66 13.57 -32.58
C VAL A 142 -29.75 12.45 -32.13
N ARG A 143 -28.48 12.76 -31.80
CA ARG A 143 -27.56 11.76 -31.22
C ARG A 143 -28.07 11.17 -29.92
N SER A 144 -28.57 12.00 -29.02
CA SER A 144 -29.16 11.54 -27.75
C SER A 144 -30.41 10.66 -27.98
N CYS A 145 -31.27 11.00 -28.94
CA CYS A 145 -32.45 10.21 -29.31
C CYS A 145 -32.05 8.86 -29.95
N ALA A 146 -31.04 8.84 -30.80
CA ALA A 146 -30.53 7.64 -31.46
C ALA A 146 -29.99 6.67 -30.39
N ALA A 147 -29.22 7.17 -29.44
CA ALA A 147 -28.71 6.38 -28.30
C ALA A 147 -29.84 5.79 -27.45
N ALA A 148 -30.87 6.60 -27.15
CA ALA A 148 -32.03 6.14 -26.38
C ALA A 148 -32.85 5.08 -27.14
N LEU A 149 -32.95 5.18 -28.45
CA LEU A 149 -33.63 4.21 -29.30
C LEU A 149 -32.80 2.93 -29.52
N SER A 150 -31.49 3.02 -29.52
CA SER A 150 -30.58 1.87 -29.60
C SER A 150 -30.47 1.08 -28.28
N GLY A 151 -31.03 1.60 -27.17
CA GLY A 151 -30.90 0.99 -25.86
C GLY A 151 -29.50 1.14 -25.26
N ARG A 152 -28.72 2.11 -25.76
CA ARG A 152 -27.40 2.46 -25.20
C ARG A 152 -27.56 3.24 -23.91
N GLU A 153 -26.79 2.87 -22.89
CA GLU A 153 -26.70 3.59 -21.62
C GLU A 153 -25.31 4.18 -21.51
N ARG A 154 -25.18 5.30 -20.78
CA ARG A 154 -23.89 5.91 -20.42
C ARG A 154 -23.80 6.09 -18.93
N GLU A 155 -22.62 5.82 -18.41
CA GLU A 155 -22.35 6.00 -16.99
C GLU A 155 -20.92 6.53 -16.78
N ARG A 156 -20.75 7.24 -15.65
CA ARG A 156 -19.45 7.61 -15.13
C ARG A 156 -19.15 6.77 -13.91
N LEU A 157 -17.98 6.16 -13.91
CA LEU A 157 -17.41 5.43 -12.77
C LEU A 157 -16.25 6.24 -12.21
N THR A 158 -16.31 6.56 -10.92
CA THR A 158 -15.17 7.12 -10.19
C THR A 158 -14.58 6.01 -9.34
N VAL A 159 -13.40 5.53 -9.74
CA VAL A 159 -12.74 4.39 -9.10
C VAL A 159 -11.65 4.90 -8.17
N ALA A 160 -11.88 4.76 -6.86
CA ALA A 160 -10.92 5.11 -5.82
C ALA A 160 -10.11 3.89 -5.37
N GLY A 161 -8.86 4.12 -4.93
CA GLY A 161 -7.97 3.06 -4.48
C GLY A 161 -6.54 3.25 -4.97
N THR A 162 -5.76 2.16 -5.02
CA THR A 162 -4.43 2.16 -5.67
C THR A 162 -4.62 1.87 -7.16
N VAL A 163 -5.03 2.88 -7.92
CA VAL A 163 -5.43 2.76 -9.33
C VAL A 163 -4.62 3.64 -10.29
N GLN A 164 -3.77 4.52 -9.78
CA GLN A 164 -2.83 5.31 -10.61
C GLN A 164 -1.44 4.66 -10.61
N GLY A 165 -0.69 4.79 -11.73
CA GLY A 165 0.66 4.24 -11.86
C GLY A 165 0.78 2.71 -11.86
N VAL A 166 -0.34 2.00 -11.93
CA VAL A 166 -0.44 0.52 -11.87
C VAL A 166 -0.98 -0.09 -13.17
N GLY A 167 -0.98 0.69 -14.26
CA GLY A 167 -1.48 0.23 -15.55
C GLY A 167 -3.01 0.23 -15.69
N MET A 168 -3.75 0.93 -14.82
CA MET A 168 -5.22 0.98 -14.85
C MET A 168 -5.75 1.59 -16.15
N ARG A 169 -5.19 2.73 -16.61
CA ARG A 169 -5.63 3.38 -17.86
C ARG A 169 -5.53 2.47 -19.09
N PRO A 170 -4.37 1.85 -19.40
CA PRO A 170 -4.27 0.88 -20.50
C PRO A 170 -5.15 -0.36 -20.30
N PHE A 171 -5.37 -0.81 -19.09
CA PHE A 171 -6.24 -1.94 -18.78
C PHE A 171 -7.70 -1.63 -19.11
N VAL A 172 -8.22 -0.52 -18.60
CA VAL A 172 -9.59 -0.05 -18.88
C VAL A 172 -9.80 0.16 -20.37
N TRP A 173 -8.82 0.77 -21.06
CA TRP A 173 -8.88 0.97 -22.50
C TRP A 173 -9.04 -0.36 -23.26
N ARG A 174 -8.22 -1.37 -22.95
CA ARG A 174 -8.32 -2.70 -23.58
C ARG A 174 -9.66 -3.37 -23.31
N LEU A 175 -10.16 -3.29 -22.09
CA LEU A 175 -11.48 -3.85 -21.74
C LEU A 175 -12.60 -3.16 -22.51
N ALA A 176 -12.60 -1.84 -22.58
CA ALA A 176 -13.61 -1.07 -23.28
C ALA A 176 -13.58 -1.36 -24.79
N GLN A 177 -12.38 -1.46 -25.40
CA GLN A 177 -12.24 -1.86 -26.82
C GLN A 177 -12.77 -3.27 -27.06
N ALA A 178 -12.43 -4.24 -26.18
CA ALA A 178 -12.90 -5.63 -26.30
C ALA A 178 -14.43 -5.74 -26.15
N ALA A 179 -15.03 -4.87 -25.32
CA ALA A 179 -16.48 -4.83 -25.14
C ALA A 179 -17.21 -3.95 -26.17
N GLY A 180 -16.48 -3.28 -27.08
CA GLY A 180 -17.08 -2.38 -28.06
C GLY A 180 -17.74 -1.13 -27.45
N LEU A 181 -17.24 -0.66 -26.29
CA LEU A 181 -17.76 0.51 -25.60
C LEU A 181 -17.10 1.78 -26.12
N SER A 182 -17.81 2.90 -26.04
CA SER A 182 -17.28 4.24 -26.30
C SER A 182 -17.10 5.02 -24.99
N GLY A 183 -16.30 6.12 -25.03
CA GLY A 183 -16.06 6.97 -23.89
C GLY A 183 -14.58 7.26 -23.62
N PHE A 184 -14.22 7.40 -22.34
CA PHE A 184 -12.83 7.67 -21.97
C PHE A 184 -12.44 7.17 -20.59
N VAL A 185 -11.13 7.08 -20.37
CA VAL A 185 -10.52 6.89 -19.05
C VAL A 185 -9.47 7.97 -18.80
N ARG A 186 -9.43 8.56 -17.60
CA ARG A 186 -8.39 9.50 -17.16
C ARG A 186 -8.05 9.35 -15.69
N ASN A 187 -6.83 9.78 -15.31
CA ASN A 187 -6.55 10.02 -13.92
C ASN A 187 -7.30 11.28 -13.45
N ALA A 188 -7.95 11.20 -12.31
CA ALA A 188 -8.67 12.30 -11.71
C ALA A 188 -8.56 12.22 -10.19
N GLY A 189 -8.45 13.37 -9.51
CA GLY A 189 -8.44 13.52 -8.05
C GLY A 189 -8.11 12.25 -7.25
N PRO A 190 -9.11 11.62 -6.61
CA PRO A 190 -8.88 10.48 -5.72
C PRO A 190 -8.58 9.15 -6.43
N GLY A 191 -8.59 9.10 -7.78
CA GLY A 191 -8.43 7.82 -8.47
C GLY A 191 -8.45 7.92 -9.99
N VAL A 192 -9.30 7.10 -10.62
CA VAL A 192 -9.50 7.05 -12.07
C VAL A 192 -10.97 7.32 -12.38
N GLU A 193 -11.20 8.25 -13.29
CA GLU A 193 -12.53 8.52 -13.84
C GLU A 193 -12.67 7.78 -15.17
N ILE A 194 -13.77 7.05 -15.32
CA ILE A 194 -14.09 6.26 -16.49
C ILE A 194 -15.50 6.64 -16.94
N GLU A 195 -15.67 7.12 -18.14
CA GLU A 195 -16.99 7.21 -18.76
C GLU A 195 -17.12 6.12 -19.81
N ILE A 196 -18.20 5.36 -19.74
CA ILE A 196 -18.50 4.27 -20.66
C ILE A 196 -19.93 4.39 -21.20
N GLU A 197 -20.05 4.09 -22.47
CA GLU A 197 -21.33 4.12 -23.17
C GLU A 197 -21.46 2.89 -24.07
N GLY A 198 -22.60 2.19 -24.01
CA GLY A 198 -22.89 1.01 -24.81
C GLY A 198 -24.18 0.32 -24.42
N ALA A 199 -24.41 -0.87 -24.95
CA ALA A 199 -25.52 -1.71 -24.57
C ALA A 199 -25.35 -2.18 -23.11
N ARG A 200 -26.45 -2.29 -22.38
CA ARG A 200 -26.48 -2.58 -20.94
C ARG A 200 -25.71 -3.84 -20.55
N ASP A 201 -25.88 -4.92 -21.30
CA ASP A 201 -25.18 -6.19 -21.10
C ASP A 201 -23.66 -6.04 -21.21
N ARG A 202 -23.19 -5.21 -22.15
CA ARG A 202 -21.77 -4.90 -22.35
C ARG A 202 -21.21 -4.06 -21.21
N LEU A 203 -21.99 -3.12 -20.69
CA LEU A 203 -21.61 -2.32 -19.52
C LEU A 203 -21.51 -3.20 -18.27
N ASP A 204 -22.47 -4.12 -18.07
CA ASP A 204 -22.46 -5.08 -16.95
C ASP A 204 -21.23 -6.01 -17.03
N GLU A 205 -20.94 -6.55 -18.20
CA GLU A 205 -19.74 -7.37 -18.44
C GLU A 205 -18.45 -6.60 -18.19
N PHE A 206 -18.34 -5.37 -18.69
CA PHE A 206 -17.18 -4.52 -18.46
C PHE A 206 -16.91 -4.31 -16.97
N ARG A 207 -17.93 -3.96 -16.17
CA ARG A 207 -17.79 -3.76 -14.72
C ARG A 207 -17.32 -5.01 -14.00
N ARG A 208 -17.90 -6.15 -14.32
CA ARG A 208 -17.50 -7.45 -13.75
C ARG A 208 -16.03 -7.73 -14.08
N ARG A 209 -15.66 -7.68 -15.36
CA ARG A 209 -14.27 -7.94 -15.79
C ARG A 209 -13.26 -6.92 -15.23
N MET A 210 -13.65 -5.65 -15.08
CA MET A 210 -12.80 -4.63 -14.47
C MET A 210 -12.41 -5.00 -13.03
N ILE A 211 -13.30 -5.67 -12.28
CA ILE A 211 -13.01 -6.14 -10.92
C ILE A 211 -12.22 -7.45 -10.95
N ASP A 212 -12.66 -8.42 -11.75
CA ASP A 212 -12.11 -9.78 -11.78
C ASP A 212 -10.70 -9.84 -12.39
N GLU A 213 -10.40 -9.01 -13.39
CA GLU A 213 -9.15 -9.01 -14.16
C GLU A 213 -8.23 -7.83 -13.78
N LEU A 214 -8.45 -7.23 -12.59
CA LEU A 214 -7.70 -6.06 -12.14
C LEU A 214 -6.18 -6.28 -12.20
N PRO A 215 -5.41 -5.37 -12.84
CA PRO A 215 -3.95 -5.54 -12.95
C PRO A 215 -3.29 -5.47 -11.57
N ARG A 216 -2.44 -6.43 -11.24
CA ARG A 216 -1.65 -6.37 -10.00
C ARG A 216 -0.57 -5.28 -10.12
N PRO A 217 -0.36 -4.42 -9.12
CA PRO A 217 -0.91 -4.43 -7.76
C PRO A 217 -2.09 -3.46 -7.53
N ALA A 218 -2.89 -3.14 -8.56
CA ALA A 218 -4.06 -2.29 -8.38
C ALA A 218 -5.00 -2.84 -7.31
N THR A 219 -5.61 -1.94 -6.55
CA THR A 219 -6.68 -2.26 -5.59
C THR A 219 -7.78 -1.23 -5.73
N ILE A 220 -9.02 -1.71 -5.79
CA ILE A 220 -10.21 -0.86 -5.79
C ILE A 220 -10.73 -0.80 -4.35
N GLY A 221 -10.85 0.42 -3.81
CA GLY A 221 -11.47 0.66 -2.50
C GLY A 221 -12.95 0.98 -2.61
N ASN A 222 -13.32 1.84 -3.60
CA ASN A 222 -14.70 2.21 -3.88
C ASN A 222 -14.90 2.47 -5.38
N ILE A 223 -16.13 2.26 -5.86
CA ILE A 223 -16.58 2.65 -7.20
C ILE A 223 -17.89 3.43 -7.04
N ASP A 224 -17.83 4.73 -7.27
CA ASP A 224 -19.02 5.56 -7.38
C ASP A 224 -19.53 5.54 -8.82
N ARG A 225 -20.83 5.31 -8.98
CA ARG A 225 -21.48 5.19 -10.29
C ARG A 225 -22.53 6.28 -10.44
N VAL A 226 -22.45 7.03 -11.54
CA VAL A 226 -23.40 8.07 -11.90
C VAL A 226 -23.90 7.81 -13.33
N PRO A 227 -25.19 7.56 -13.53
CA PRO A 227 -25.77 7.48 -14.87
C PRO A 227 -25.70 8.83 -15.58
N LEU A 228 -25.41 8.84 -16.87
CA LEU A 228 -25.31 10.02 -17.71
C LEU A 228 -26.20 9.89 -18.94
N PRO A 229 -26.61 10.99 -19.57
CA PRO A 229 -27.25 10.96 -20.89
C PRO A 229 -26.26 10.38 -21.92
N ALA A 230 -26.74 9.44 -22.75
CA ALA A 230 -25.97 8.92 -23.86
C ALA A 230 -25.64 10.02 -24.89
N ARG A 231 -24.46 9.95 -25.50
CA ARG A 231 -23.94 10.96 -26.44
C ARG A 231 -23.53 10.42 -27.81
N ASP A 232 -23.47 9.09 -27.94
CA ASP A 232 -22.99 8.41 -29.15
C ASP A 232 -21.61 8.90 -29.64
N GLU A 233 -20.69 9.18 -28.67
CA GLU A 233 -19.31 9.52 -29.02
C GLU A 233 -18.62 8.29 -29.64
N PRO A 234 -17.86 8.44 -30.72
CA PRO A 234 -17.20 7.31 -31.34
C PRO A 234 -15.96 6.87 -30.58
N GLY A 235 -15.84 5.56 -30.34
CA GLY A 235 -14.65 4.92 -29.80
C GLY A 235 -14.36 5.22 -28.32
N PHE A 236 -13.29 4.60 -27.82
CA PHE A 236 -12.84 4.77 -26.44
C PHE A 236 -11.41 5.32 -26.42
N ARG A 237 -11.16 6.37 -25.62
CA ARG A 237 -9.84 7.04 -25.56
C ARG A 237 -9.29 7.15 -24.15
N VAL A 238 -7.98 7.29 -24.04
CA VAL A 238 -7.33 7.74 -22.81
C VAL A 238 -7.21 9.26 -22.85
N ALA A 239 -7.92 9.93 -21.95
CA ALA A 239 -7.92 11.38 -21.86
C ALA A 239 -6.78 11.91 -20.98
N ALA A 240 -6.45 13.20 -21.12
CA ALA A 240 -5.50 13.88 -20.23
C ALA A 240 -5.97 13.83 -18.77
N SER A 241 -5.01 13.79 -17.85
CA SER A 241 -5.29 13.80 -16.40
C SER A 241 -6.04 15.09 -16.02
N GLY A 242 -7.08 14.94 -15.19
CA GLY A 242 -7.86 16.07 -14.67
C GLY A 242 -7.10 16.81 -13.57
N SER A 243 -7.36 18.11 -13.43
CA SER A 243 -6.90 18.92 -12.30
C SER A 243 -7.79 18.64 -11.08
N GLY A 244 -7.21 18.35 -9.92
CA GLY A 244 -7.92 18.17 -8.65
C GLY A 244 -6.96 17.83 -7.53
N GLN A 245 -7.18 18.38 -6.33
CA GLN A 245 -6.46 17.95 -5.13
C GLN A 245 -6.77 16.46 -4.89
N SER A 246 -5.72 15.65 -4.87
CA SER A 246 -5.83 14.22 -4.89
C SER A 246 -5.48 13.62 -3.54
N ALA A 247 -6.44 12.94 -2.93
CA ALA A 247 -6.14 11.89 -1.94
C ALA A 247 -5.74 10.56 -2.62
N ALA A 248 -5.26 10.60 -3.88
CA ALA A 248 -4.80 9.41 -4.58
C ALA A 248 -3.55 8.85 -3.90
N ALA A 249 -3.52 7.55 -3.67
CA ALA A 249 -2.32 6.90 -3.18
C ALA A 249 -1.37 6.64 -4.36
N ILE A 250 -0.13 7.11 -4.26
CA ILE A 250 0.93 6.62 -5.14
C ILE A 250 1.14 5.14 -4.86
N PRO A 251 1.25 4.31 -5.90
CA PRO A 251 1.60 2.92 -5.69
C PRO A 251 3.03 2.79 -5.18
N PRO A 252 3.32 1.75 -4.39
CA PRO A 252 4.68 1.41 -4.00
C PRO A 252 5.53 1.02 -5.23
N ASP A 253 6.85 0.98 -5.04
CA ASP A 253 7.77 0.47 -6.06
C ASP A 253 7.52 -1.01 -6.32
N LEU A 254 7.55 -1.42 -7.59
CA LEU A 254 7.23 -2.76 -8.04
C LEU A 254 8.46 -3.51 -8.54
N ALA A 255 8.56 -4.78 -8.24
CA ALA A 255 9.58 -5.65 -8.80
C ALA A 255 9.43 -5.79 -10.33
N ALA A 256 10.55 -6.05 -11.01
CA ALA A 256 10.57 -6.26 -12.45
C ALA A 256 9.69 -7.45 -12.85
N CYS A 257 8.84 -7.27 -13.85
CA CYS A 257 7.96 -8.32 -14.35
C CYS A 257 8.73 -9.31 -15.27
N PRO A 258 8.21 -10.54 -15.45
CA PRO A 258 8.86 -11.55 -16.27
C PRO A 258 9.14 -11.11 -17.71
N GLU A 259 8.24 -10.30 -18.30
CA GLU A 259 8.38 -9.79 -19.67
C GLU A 259 9.57 -8.83 -19.77
N CYS A 260 9.71 -7.88 -18.84
CA CYS A 260 10.85 -6.98 -18.81
C CYS A 260 12.17 -7.74 -18.58
N LEU A 261 12.16 -8.79 -17.77
CA LEU A 261 13.34 -9.62 -17.53
C LEU A 261 13.71 -10.45 -18.75
N ARG A 262 12.73 -10.94 -19.54
CA ARG A 262 13.01 -11.62 -20.82
C ARG A 262 13.70 -10.69 -21.81
N GLU A 263 13.22 -9.46 -21.99
CA GLU A 263 13.85 -8.46 -22.84
C GLU A 263 15.29 -8.14 -22.41
N VAL A 264 15.53 -7.96 -21.12
CA VAL A 264 16.88 -7.72 -20.58
C VAL A 264 17.80 -8.92 -20.77
N ALA A 265 17.26 -10.12 -20.91
CA ALA A 265 18.02 -11.34 -21.11
C ALA A 265 18.24 -11.72 -22.60
N ASP A 266 17.43 -11.16 -23.51
CA ASP A 266 17.46 -11.46 -24.95
C ASP A 266 18.46 -10.58 -25.68
N PRO A 267 19.54 -11.16 -26.27
CA PRO A 267 20.53 -10.40 -27.06
C PRO A 267 19.94 -9.66 -28.27
N ALA A 268 18.79 -10.09 -28.79
CA ALA A 268 18.11 -9.45 -29.91
C ALA A 268 17.27 -8.23 -29.50
N ASP A 269 16.94 -8.08 -28.23
CA ASP A 269 16.16 -6.94 -27.74
C ASP A 269 17.01 -5.69 -27.55
N ARG A 270 16.45 -4.53 -27.88
CA ARG A 270 17.13 -3.22 -27.73
C ARG A 270 17.43 -2.87 -26.25
N ARG A 271 16.80 -3.54 -25.28
CA ARG A 271 17.04 -3.41 -23.85
C ARG A 271 17.88 -4.54 -23.28
N TYR A 272 18.54 -5.31 -24.13
CA TYR A 272 19.49 -6.35 -23.69
C TYR A 272 20.47 -5.76 -22.68
N ARG A 273 20.58 -6.43 -21.52
CA ARG A 273 21.42 -6.03 -20.37
C ARG A 273 21.18 -4.60 -19.85
N TYR A 274 20.02 -4.00 -20.13
CA TYR A 274 19.70 -2.67 -19.64
C TYR A 274 19.12 -2.73 -18.20
N PRO A 275 19.83 -2.15 -17.18
CA PRO A 275 19.49 -2.35 -15.78
C PRO A 275 18.27 -1.56 -15.28
N PHE A 276 17.66 -0.74 -16.13
CA PHE A 276 16.51 0.11 -15.79
C PHE A 276 15.29 -0.15 -16.66
N ALA A 277 15.23 -1.29 -17.34
CA ALA A 277 14.06 -1.70 -18.11
C ALA A 277 12.83 -1.88 -17.21
N ASN A 278 11.70 -1.35 -17.66
CA ASN A 278 10.41 -1.42 -16.95
C ASN A 278 9.23 -1.25 -17.90
N CYS A 279 8.01 -1.40 -17.39
CA CYS A 279 6.76 -1.18 -18.13
C CYS A 279 5.67 -0.61 -17.23
N ALA A 280 4.42 -0.53 -17.71
CA ALA A 280 3.29 -0.06 -16.92
C ALA A 280 3.01 -0.93 -15.66
N ALA A 281 3.41 -2.20 -15.66
CA ALA A 281 3.17 -3.15 -14.57
C ALA A 281 4.33 -3.33 -13.58
N CYS A 282 5.50 -2.72 -13.81
CA CYS A 282 6.68 -2.91 -12.96
C CYS A 282 7.60 -1.69 -12.90
N GLY A 283 8.58 -1.71 -11.98
CA GLY A 283 9.59 -0.67 -11.84
C GLY A 283 9.28 0.36 -10.74
N PRO A 284 10.05 1.46 -10.67
CA PRO A 284 9.93 2.47 -9.64
C PRO A 284 8.63 3.27 -9.76
N ARG A 285 8.07 3.65 -8.62
CA ARG A 285 6.87 4.48 -8.46
C ARG A 285 7.09 5.50 -7.34
N PHE A 286 6.92 5.08 -6.08
CA PHE A 286 7.09 5.92 -4.90
C PHE A 286 8.48 6.54 -4.82
N SER A 287 9.52 5.77 -5.07
CA SER A 287 10.91 6.25 -4.99
C SER A 287 11.25 7.36 -5.98
N VAL A 288 10.49 7.52 -7.07
CA VAL A 288 10.75 8.52 -8.11
C VAL A 288 9.69 9.62 -8.20
N ALA A 289 8.54 9.47 -7.54
CA ALA A 289 7.43 10.43 -7.58
C ALA A 289 7.76 11.68 -6.77
N ARG A 290 7.48 12.87 -7.33
CA ARG A 290 7.64 14.18 -6.69
C ARG A 290 6.30 14.75 -6.24
N GLU A 291 5.29 14.62 -7.09
CA GLU A 291 3.95 15.16 -6.88
C GLU A 291 2.89 14.31 -7.61
N LEU A 292 1.62 14.60 -7.39
CA LEU A 292 0.48 13.99 -8.09
C LEU A 292 -0.18 15.01 -9.03
N PRO A 293 -0.83 14.58 -10.12
CA PRO A 293 -1.03 13.18 -10.55
C PRO A 293 0.28 12.50 -10.98
N TYR A 294 0.33 11.15 -10.87
CA TYR A 294 1.50 10.38 -11.26
C TYR A 294 1.67 10.36 -12.78
N ASP A 295 2.36 11.35 -13.29
CA ASP A 295 2.74 11.49 -14.71
C ASP A 295 4.26 11.73 -14.81
N ARG A 296 4.90 11.45 -15.96
CA ARG A 296 6.36 11.51 -16.10
C ARG A 296 6.97 12.85 -15.68
N ALA A 297 6.30 13.97 -16.00
CA ALA A 297 6.75 15.31 -15.61
C ALA A 297 6.83 15.49 -14.09
N ALA A 298 5.94 14.81 -13.36
CA ALA A 298 5.85 14.80 -11.89
C ALA A 298 6.79 13.76 -11.24
N THR A 299 7.73 13.17 -11.99
CA THR A 299 8.72 12.22 -11.49
C THR A 299 10.15 12.69 -11.72
N THR A 300 11.12 12.02 -11.09
CA THR A 300 12.56 12.24 -11.37
C THR A 300 12.97 11.79 -12.77
N LEU A 301 12.13 11.04 -13.48
CA LEU A 301 12.38 10.57 -14.84
C LEU A 301 12.16 11.68 -15.89
N SER A 302 11.60 12.83 -15.51
CA SER A 302 11.50 14.02 -16.36
C SER A 302 12.86 14.49 -16.87
N HIS A 303 13.95 14.21 -16.14
CA HIS A 303 15.32 14.55 -16.56
C HIS A 303 15.85 13.69 -17.73
N PHE A 304 15.12 12.65 -18.14
CA PHE A 304 15.49 11.72 -19.21
C PHE A 304 14.48 11.82 -20.36
N PRO A 305 14.68 12.73 -21.34
CA PRO A 305 13.80 12.84 -22.51
C PRO A 305 13.73 11.52 -23.27
N MET A 306 12.53 11.12 -23.64
CA MET A 306 12.32 9.87 -24.39
C MET A 306 12.89 9.99 -25.80
N CYS A 307 13.56 8.93 -26.28
CA CYS A 307 13.88 8.79 -27.70
C CYS A 307 12.61 8.45 -28.52
N GLY A 308 12.64 8.61 -29.82
CA GLY A 308 11.48 8.38 -30.68
C GLY A 308 10.85 6.99 -30.56
N GLU A 309 11.64 5.94 -30.29
CA GLU A 309 11.14 4.58 -30.08
C GLU A 309 10.41 4.45 -28.74
N CYS A 310 10.98 5.01 -27.65
CA CYS A 310 10.31 5.01 -26.34
C CYS A 310 9.06 5.90 -26.35
N ALA A 311 9.04 7.00 -27.09
CA ALA A 311 7.86 7.84 -27.25
C ALA A 311 6.73 7.09 -27.97
N ARG A 312 7.04 6.36 -29.04
CA ARG A 312 6.03 5.53 -29.73
C ARG A 312 5.44 4.46 -28.82
N GLU A 313 6.27 3.69 -28.10
CA GLU A 313 5.78 2.70 -27.12
C GLU A 313 4.95 3.35 -25.98
N TYR A 314 5.30 4.58 -25.59
CA TYR A 314 4.58 5.32 -24.55
C TYR A 314 3.21 5.82 -25.02
N GLU A 315 3.06 6.12 -26.29
CA GLU A 315 1.83 6.68 -26.90
C GLU A 315 0.92 5.60 -27.50
N ASP A 316 1.45 4.43 -27.83
CA ASP A 316 0.68 3.33 -28.42
C ASP A 316 -0.14 2.58 -27.37
N PRO A 317 -1.50 2.66 -27.42
CA PRO A 317 -2.36 1.98 -26.44
C PRO A 317 -2.25 0.45 -26.47
N SER A 318 -1.76 -0.14 -27.57
CA SER A 318 -1.54 -1.59 -27.70
C SER A 318 -0.23 -2.04 -27.06
N ASP A 319 0.73 -1.13 -26.85
CA ASP A 319 2.01 -1.48 -26.22
C ASP A 319 1.89 -1.64 -24.70
N ARG A 320 2.62 -2.59 -24.13
CA ARG A 320 2.67 -2.82 -22.67
C ARG A 320 3.36 -1.69 -21.91
N ARG A 321 4.01 -0.76 -22.58
CA ARG A 321 4.61 0.47 -22.05
C ARG A 321 3.75 1.71 -22.25
N PHE A 322 2.54 1.54 -22.78
CA PHE A 322 1.60 2.63 -22.88
C PHE A 322 1.42 3.33 -21.53
N ARG A 323 1.75 4.64 -21.51
CA ARG A 323 1.73 5.46 -20.27
C ARG A 323 2.52 4.86 -19.10
N ALA A 324 3.63 4.15 -19.39
CA ALA A 324 4.60 3.72 -18.40
C ALA A 324 5.53 4.89 -18.08
N GLU A 325 5.24 5.66 -17.04
CA GLU A 325 5.97 6.90 -16.72
C GLU A 325 7.49 6.69 -16.55
N PRO A 326 7.97 5.57 -15.98
CA PRO A 326 9.40 5.34 -15.86
C PRO A 326 10.04 4.68 -17.10
N ILE A 327 9.35 4.63 -18.26
CA ILE A 327 9.89 4.03 -19.49
C ILE A 327 11.29 4.57 -19.84
N ALA A 328 12.18 3.65 -20.22
CA ALA A 328 13.56 3.97 -20.58
C ALA A 328 14.18 2.88 -21.47
N CYS A 329 15.27 3.24 -22.16
CA CYS A 329 16.16 2.32 -22.86
C CYS A 329 17.63 2.80 -22.75
N PRO A 330 18.63 2.04 -23.16
CA PRO A 330 20.04 2.45 -23.08
C PRO A 330 20.35 3.79 -23.75
N ARG A 331 19.55 4.19 -24.77
CA ARG A 331 19.74 5.43 -25.52
C ARG A 331 19.25 6.67 -24.76
N CYS A 332 18.12 6.57 -24.07
CA CYS A 332 17.45 7.75 -23.51
C CYS A 332 17.23 7.71 -21.98
N GLY A 333 17.53 6.60 -21.33
CA GLY A 333 17.29 6.44 -19.90
C GLY A 333 18.54 6.55 -19.04
N PRO A 334 18.40 6.27 -17.75
CA PRO A 334 19.49 6.29 -16.80
C PRO A 334 20.64 5.37 -17.21
N ARG A 335 21.85 5.75 -16.78
CA ARG A 335 23.09 5.03 -17.00
C ARG A 335 23.68 4.54 -15.70
N ALA A 336 24.30 3.36 -15.74
CA ALA A 336 25.05 2.80 -14.63
C ALA A 336 26.55 2.88 -14.90
N TRP A 337 27.35 2.96 -13.83
CA TRP A 337 28.82 2.88 -13.87
C TRP A 337 29.34 2.22 -12.61
N LEU A 338 30.60 1.77 -12.67
CA LEU A 338 31.28 1.19 -11.52
C LEU A 338 32.46 2.07 -11.13
N GLU A 339 32.49 2.50 -9.87
CA GLU A 339 33.62 3.18 -9.23
C GLU A 339 34.39 2.14 -8.41
N VAL A 340 35.66 1.90 -8.75
CA VAL A 340 36.50 0.95 -8.03
C VAL A 340 37.41 1.72 -7.06
N SER A 341 37.69 1.17 -5.90
CA SER A 341 38.67 1.71 -4.94
C SER A 341 39.99 2.05 -5.64
N GLY A 342 40.51 3.27 -5.38
CA GLY A 342 41.70 3.79 -6.12
C GLY A 342 41.33 4.81 -7.19
N GLY A 343 40.05 5.19 -7.38
CA GLY A 343 39.61 6.33 -8.22
C GLY A 343 39.31 6.00 -9.69
N VAL A 344 39.33 4.74 -10.07
CA VAL A 344 38.97 4.31 -11.44
C VAL A 344 37.46 4.21 -11.59
N SER A 345 36.87 4.96 -12.55
CA SER A 345 35.45 4.88 -12.90
C SER A 345 35.27 4.20 -14.25
N LEU A 346 34.54 3.07 -14.26
CA LEU A 346 34.22 2.31 -15.47
C LEU A 346 32.77 2.60 -15.89
N ARG A 347 32.59 3.30 -17.00
CA ARG A 347 31.26 3.64 -17.51
C ARG A 347 30.84 2.70 -18.65
N ALA A 348 29.57 2.49 -18.82
CA ALA A 348 29.06 1.69 -19.95
C ALA A 348 29.40 2.34 -21.32
N ALA A 349 29.54 3.67 -21.36
CA ALA A 349 29.95 4.40 -22.56
C ALA A 349 31.37 4.01 -23.05
N ASP A 350 32.22 3.48 -22.15
CA ASP A 350 33.58 3.04 -22.47
C ASP A 350 33.61 1.57 -22.92
N GLY A 351 32.46 0.97 -23.27
CA GLY A 351 32.34 -0.44 -23.66
C GLY A 351 32.48 -1.44 -22.51
N ALA A 352 32.57 -0.96 -21.26
CA ALA A 352 32.69 -1.81 -20.09
C ALA A 352 31.28 -2.17 -19.53
N ASP A 353 31.02 -3.47 -19.36
CA ASP A 353 29.89 -3.95 -18.61
C ASP A 353 30.15 -3.79 -17.11
N CYS A 354 29.70 -2.67 -16.55
CA CYS A 354 29.91 -2.31 -15.16
C CYS A 354 29.29 -3.34 -14.19
N VAL A 355 28.16 -3.97 -14.56
CA VAL A 355 27.49 -4.98 -13.75
C VAL A 355 28.31 -6.27 -13.73
N ALA A 356 28.82 -6.72 -14.87
CA ALA A 356 29.68 -7.91 -14.95
C ALA A 356 30.97 -7.71 -14.17
N LYS A 357 31.54 -6.50 -14.17
CA LYS A 357 32.76 -6.17 -13.39
C LYS A 357 32.45 -6.17 -11.88
N ALA A 358 31.34 -5.57 -11.44
CA ALA A 358 30.90 -5.64 -10.05
C ALA A 358 30.70 -7.09 -9.59
N ALA A 359 30.06 -7.92 -10.42
CA ALA A 359 29.88 -9.33 -10.14
C ALA A 359 31.22 -10.08 -10.04
N ALA A 360 32.25 -9.73 -10.86
CA ALA A 360 33.57 -10.31 -10.77
C ALA A 360 34.27 -9.98 -9.44
N ILE A 361 34.13 -8.72 -8.94
CA ILE A 361 34.65 -8.31 -7.63
C ILE A 361 34.01 -9.16 -6.53
N ILE A 362 32.67 -9.32 -6.57
CA ILE A 362 31.94 -10.15 -5.58
C ILE A 362 32.44 -11.60 -5.62
N ARG A 363 32.61 -12.17 -6.81
CA ARG A 363 33.14 -13.56 -6.95
C ARG A 363 34.56 -13.73 -6.39
N ALA A 364 35.34 -12.66 -6.40
CA ALA A 364 36.67 -12.62 -5.82
C ALA A 364 36.68 -12.36 -4.28
N GLY A 365 35.51 -12.36 -3.62
CA GLY A 365 35.36 -12.14 -2.18
C GLY A 365 35.25 -10.66 -1.79
N GLY A 366 35.07 -9.77 -2.76
CA GLY A 366 34.93 -8.33 -2.52
C GLY A 366 33.52 -7.93 -2.00
N VAL A 367 33.47 -6.76 -1.42
CA VAL A 367 32.23 -6.08 -0.96
C VAL A 367 31.94 -4.91 -1.89
N VAL A 368 30.76 -4.92 -2.52
CA VAL A 368 30.33 -3.88 -3.47
C VAL A 368 29.12 -3.13 -2.92
N ALA A 369 29.19 -1.80 -2.94
CA ALA A 369 28.01 -0.96 -2.71
C ALA A 369 27.19 -0.91 -4.02
N VAL A 370 25.87 -1.18 -3.94
CA VAL A 370 24.97 -1.28 -5.10
C VAL A 370 23.81 -0.32 -4.92
N ARG A 371 23.70 0.68 -5.78
CA ARG A 371 22.56 1.59 -5.78
C ARG A 371 21.34 0.90 -6.40
N GLY A 372 20.29 0.69 -5.58
CA GLY A 372 19.05 0.02 -5.96
C GLY A 372 17.92 0.98 -6.36
N ILE A 373 16.66 0.60 -6.03
CA ILE A 373 15.46 1.43 -6.27
C ILE A 373 15.25 2.44 -5.14
N GLY A 374 15.30 2.00 -3.87
CA GLY A 374 15.01 2.82 -2.69
C GLY A 374 16.23 3.39 -1.97
N GLY A 375 17.44 3.02 -2.37
CA GLY A 375 18.71 3.42 -1.75
C GLY A 375 19.85 2.48 -2.11
N VAL A 376 20.96 2.59 -1.40
CA VAL A 376 22.18 1.83 -1.64
C VAL A 376 22.27 0.62 -0.70
N HIS A 377 22.70 -0.53 -1.21
CA HIS A 377 22.98 -1.74 -0.43
C HIS A 377 24.48 -2.06 -0.46
N LEU A 378 24.96 -2.72 0.57
CA LEU A 378 26.25 -3.40 0.54
C LEU A 378 26.00 -4.88 0.21
N ALA A 379 26.76 -5.43 -0.74
CA ALA A 379 26.61 -6.78 -1.27
C ALA A 379 27.92 -7.55 -1.26
N CYS A 380 27.91 -8.83 -0.88
CA CYS A 380 29.02 -9.78 -1.04
C CYS A 380 28.48 -11.20 -1.29
N ASP A 381 29.35 -12.18 -1.58
CA ASP A 381 28.96 -13.58 -1.68
C ASP A 381 28.43 -14.10 -0.33
N ALA A 382 27.18 -14.57 -0.31
CA ALA A 382 26.54 -15.09 0.90
C ALA A 382 27.13 -16.44 1.38
N ASN A 383 27.91 -17.11 0.55
CA ASN A 383 28.55 -18.39 0.86
C ASN A 383 30.00 -18.25 1.39
N ASP A 384 30.57 -17.05 1.24
CA ASP A 384 31.97 -16.76 1.63
C ASP A 384 31.98 -16.14 3.05
N GLU A 385 32.45 -16.92 4.02
CA GLU A 385 32.52 -16.48 5.42
C GLU A 385 33.44 -15.26 5.59
N THR A 386 34.54 -15.19 4.85
CA THR A 386 35.48 -14.06 4.93
C THR A 386 34.87 -12.79 4.42
N ALA A 387 34.17 -12.85 3.27
CA ALA A 387 33.46 -11.72 2.70
C ALA A 387 32.31 -11.26 3.63
N VAL A 388 31.55 -12.20 4.20
CA VAL A 388 30.45 -11.89 5.15
C VAL A 388 30.99 -11.29 6.45
N ALA A 389 32.08 -11.82 7.01
CA ALA A 389 32.72 -11.27 8.20
C ALA A 389 33.23 -9.84 7.96
N ARG A 390 33.84 -9.59 6.79
CA ARG A 390 34.26 -8.25 6.36
C ARG A 390 33.08 -7.30 6.22
N LEU A 391 31.97 -7.75 5.58
CA LEU A 391 30.74 -6.96 5.47
C LEU A 391 30.21 -6.58 6.84
N ARG A 392 30.24 -7.48 7.83
CA ARG A 392 29.84 -7.22 9.20
C ARG A 392 30.72 -6.18 9.87
N ALA A 393 32.03 -6.25 9.68
CA ALA A 393 32.98 -5.27 10.21
C ALA A 393 32.70 -3.87 9.62
N ILE A 394 32.54 -3.77 8.30
CA ILE A 394 32.15 -2.52 7.59
C ILE A 394 30.85 -1.97 8.17
N LYS A 395 29.85 -2.80 8.38
CA LYS A 395 28.53 -2.40 8.93
C LYS A 395 28.54 -2.13 10.44
N ARG A 396 29.59 -2.50 11.15
CA ARG A 396 29.61 -2.54 12.63
C ARG A 396 28.40 -3.28 13.20
N ARG A 397 28.10 -4.45 12.60
CA ARG A 397 26.91 -5.23 12.87
C ARG A 397 27.29 -6.69 13.19
N PRO A 398 27.72 -6.97 14.44
CA PRO A 398 28.36 -8.24 14.76
C PRO A 398 27.44 -9.46 14.63
N ARG A 399 26.19 -9.41 15.05
CA ARG A 399 25.31 -10.59 15.09
C ARG A 399 23.97 -10.45 14.39
N LYS A 400 23.41 -9.23 14.26
CA LYS A 400 22.07 -9.05 13.63
C LYS A 400 22.05 -9.73 12.26
N PRO A 401 21.05 -10.62 11.93
CA PRO A 401 20.98 -11.35 10.66
C PRO A 401 21.07 -10.45 9.43
N LEU A 402 21.73 -10.93 8.38
CA LEU A 402 21.80 -10.30 7.06
C LEU A 402 20.77 -10.97 6.15
N ALA A 403 20.21 -10.20 5.21
CA ALA A 403 19.34 -10.75 4.18
C ALA A 403 20.17 -11.38 3.07
N VAL A 404 19.58 -12.35 2.38
CA VAL A 404 20.19 -13.05 1.23
C VAL A 404 19.31 -12.85 0.01
N MET A 405 19.88 -12.28 -1.05
CA MET A 405 19.21 -12.11 -2.33
C MET A 405 19.49 -13.31 -3.24
N THR A 406 18.42 -13.82 -3.86
CA THR A 406 18.48 -14.92 -4.83
C THR A 406 17.78 -14.55 -6.14
N ASP A 407 18.10 -15.25 -7.22
CA ASP A 407 17.52 -15.02 -8.55
C ASP A 407 16.13 -15.67 -8.72
N SER A 408 15.82 -16.69 -7.91
CA SER A 408 14.62 -17.51 -8.11
C SER A 408 14.16 -18.23 -6.83
N ILE A 409 12.90 -18.66 -6.82
CA ILE A 409 12.34 -19.52 -5.75
C ILE A 409 13.13 -20.85 -5.67
N ALA A 410 13.57 -21.39 -6.82
CA ALA A 410 14.37 -22.61 -6.82
C ALA A 410 15.71 -22.40 -6.10
N ALA A 411 16.36 -21.24 -6.28
CA ALA A 411 17.57 -20.89 -5.54
C ALA A 411 17.27 -20.69 -4.04
N ALA A 412 16.20 -20.01 -3.70
CA ALA A 412 15.76 -19.83 -2.32
C ALA A 412 15.52 -21.18 -1.61
N ARG A 413 14.84 -22.12 -2.30
CA ARG A 413 14.57 -23.49 -1.78
C ARG A 413 15.85 -24.34 -1.60
N ARG A 414 16.96 -24.02 -2.24
CA ARG A 414 18.26 -24.65 -1.94
C ARG A 414 18.85 -24.18 -0.60
N LEU A 415 18.55 -22.96 -0.19
CA LEU A 415 19.08 -22.34 1.03
C LEU A 415 18.17 -22.52 2.23
N ALA A 416 16.86 -22.55 2.02
CA ALA A 416 15.86 -22.56 3.07
C ALA A 416 14.69 -23.52 2.76
N ILE A 417 13.93 -23.84 3.79
CA ILE A 417 12.63 -24.52 3.68
C ILE A 417 11.62 -23.41 3.39
N VAL A 418 11.12 -23.38 2.17
CA VAL A 418 10.18 -22.34 1.69
C VAL A 418 8.86 -23.01 1.37
N SER A 419 7.82 -22.69 2.15
CA SER A 419 6.44 -23.11 1.91
C SER A 419 5.86 -22.40 0.67
N ASP A 420 4.70 -22.84 0.20
CA ASP A 420 4.06 -22.23 -0.95
C ASP A 420 3.56 -20.80 -0.64
N ASP A 421 3.08 -20.54 0.58
CA ASP A 421 2.73 -19.18 1.03
C ASP A 421 3.96 -18.26 1.10
N GLU A 422 5.09 -18.75 1.60
CA GLU A 422 6.34 -17.99 1.61
C GLU A 422 6.87 -17.76 0.19
N ALA A 423 6.74 -18.75 -0.71
CA ALA A 423 7.09 -18.59 -2.12
C ALA A 423 6.19 -17.57 -2.82
N ALA A 424 4.90 -17.59 -2.56
CA ALA A 424 3.95 -16.59 -3.07
C ALA A 424 4.29 -15.19 -2.57
N LEU A 425 4.68 -15.05 -1.30
CA LEU A 425 5.07 -13.77 -0.72
C LEU A 425 6.41 -13.26 -1.29
N LEU A 426 7.40 -14.13 -1.45
CA LEU A 426 8.68 -13.81 -2.10
C LEU A 426 8.51 -13.35 -3.55
N SER A 427 7.55 -13.95 -4.28
CA SER A 427 7.26 -13.64 -5.70
C SER A 427 6.22 -12.53 -5.88
N ALA A 428 5.72 -11.95 -4.78
CA ALA A 428 4.77 -10.83 -4.86
C ALA A 428 5.41 -9.63 -5.57
N PRO A 429 4.63 -8.72 -6.18
CA PRO A 429 5.16 -7.51 -6.81
C PRO A 429 6.00 -6.62 -5.89
N ALA A 430 5.81 -6.70 -4.57
CA ALA A 430 6.63 -6.03 -3.57
C ALA A 430 8.03 -6.67 -3.45
N ALA A 431 8.17 -7.98 -3.73
CA ALA A 431 9.39 -8.78 -3.55
C ALA A 431 10.11 -8.45 -2.22
N PRO A 432 9.45 -8.66 -1.08
CA PRO A 432 9.99 -8.30 0.23
C PRO A 432 11.06 -9.28 0.69
N ILE A 433 11.77 -8.93 1.76
CA ILE A 433 12.54 -9.89 2.54
C ILE A 433 11.54 -10.76 3.33
N VAL A 434 11.59 -12.07 3.14
CA VAL A 434 10.76 -13.04 3.88
C VAL A 434 11.66 -13.86 4.81
N LEU A 435 11.29 -13.91 6.09
CA LEU A 435 12.00 -14.75 7.07
C LEU A 435 11.57 -16.20 6.89
N VAL A 436 12.51 -17.04 6.45
CA VAL A 436 12.29 -18.46 6.17
C VAL A 436 13.27 -19.34 6.94
N ARG A 437 12.89 -20.57 7.27
CA ARG A 437 13.73 -21.49 8.02
C ARG A 437 14.92 -22.00 7.19
N LYS A 438 16.14 -21.83 7.70
CA LYS A 438 17.37 -22.33 7.04
C LYS A 438 17.33 -23.86 6.90
N ARG A 439 17.91 -24.38 5.80
CA ARG A 439 18.23 -25.78 5.71
C ARG A 439 19.52 -26.07 6.48
N SER A 440 19.59 -27.19 7.18
CA SER A 440 20.79 -27.60 7.93
C SER A 440 22.05 -27.76 7.05
N ARG A 441 21.87 -28.11 5.78
CA ARG A 441 22.95 -28.29 4.79
C ARG A 441 23.02 -27.13 3.77
N ALA A 442 22.43 -25.96 4.07
CA ALA A 442 22.52 -24.81 3.19
C ALA A 442 23.99 -24.36 3.06
N ARG A 443 24.38 -24.04 1.83
CA ARG A 443 25.64 -23.36 1.59
C ARG A 443 25.47 -21.87 1.86
N LEU A 444 25.50 -21.51 3.13
CA LEU A 444 25.50 -20.14 3.60
C LEU A 444 26.62 -19.98 4.62
N ALA A 445 27.31 -18.87 4.58
CA ALA A 445 28.29 -18.52 5.59
C ALA A 445 27.62 -18.53 6.99
N PRO A 446 28.21 -19.16 8.01
CA PRO A 446 27.66 -19.19 9.37
C PRO A 446 27.30 -17.80 9.90
N SER A 447 28.12 -16.81 9.57
CA SER A 447 27.89 -15.40 9.92
C SER A 447 26.71 -14.73 9.22
N ILE A 448 25.96 -15.35 8.31
CA ILE A 448 24.74 -14.74 7.72
C ILE A 448 23.65 -14.54 8.77
N ALA A 449 23.41 -15.51 9.63
CA ALA A 449 22.39 -15.41 10.69
C ALA A 449 22.85 -16.24 11.91
N PRO A 450 23.82 -15.73 12.68
CA PRO A 450 24.35 -16.43 13.85
C PRO A 450 23.30 -16.52 14.95
N GLY A 451 23.17 -17.71 15.57
CA GLY A 451 22.20 -17.93 16.65
C GLY A 451 20.73 -17.95 16.23
N ASN A 452 20.43 -17.95 14.92
CA ASN A 452 19.06 -17.93 14.42
C ASN A 452 18.83 -19.06 13.42
N ASP A 453 17.74 -19.82 13.55
CA ASP A 453 17.34 -20.86 12.60
C ASP A 453 16.62 -20.33 11.35
N HIS A 454 16.33 -19.03 11.31
CA HIS A 454 15.76 -18.34 10.16
C HIS A 454 16.76 -17.44 9.47
N VAL A 455 16.52 -17.21 8.19
CA VAL A 455 17.25 -16.24 7.35
C VAL A 455 16.25 -15.43 6.55
N GLY A 456 16.52 -14.13 6.40
CA GLY A 456 15.75 -13.27 5.49
C GLY A 456 16.17 -13.56 4.05
N ILE A 457 15.27 -14.07 3.22
CA ILE A 457 15.50 -14.23 1.77
C ILE A 457 14.68 -13.20 1.03
N MET A 458 15.22 -12.64 -0.04
CA MET A 458 14.48 -11.82 -1.01
C MET A 458 14.87 -12.25 -2.42
N LEU A 459 13.93 -12.09 -3.35
CA LEU A 459 14.26 -12.21 -4.77
C LEU A 459 14.82 -10.90 -5.31
N ALA A 460 15.61 -10.99 -6.38
CA ALA A 460 15.98 -9.81 -7.14
C ALA A 460 14.72 -9.07 -7.59
N TYR A 461 14.66 -7.76 -7.35
CA TYR A 461 13.47 -6.96 -7.64
C TYR A 461 13.68 -5.91 -8.73
N SER A 462 14.91 -5.74 -9.22
CA SER A 462 15.20 -4.85 -10.34
C SER A 462 16.03 -5.55 -11.40
N PRO A 463 15.99 -5.14 -12.67
CA PRO A 463 16.85 -5.71 -13.70
C PRO A 463 18.34 -5.65 -13.34
N LEU A 464 18.77 -4.57 -12.65
CA LEU A 464 20.13 -4.44 -12.13
C LEU A 464 20.52 -5.61 -11.23
N HIS A 465 19.66 -5.95 -10.24
CA HIS A 465 19.91 -7.04 -9.32
C HIS A 465 19.87 -8.42 -10.01
N HIS A 466 18.95 -8.60 -10.98
CA HIS A 466 18.92 -9.83 -11.80
C HIS A 466 20.19 -10.01 -12.61
N LEU A 467 20.68 -8.95 -13.25
CA LEU A 467 21.96 -8.99 -14.00
C LEU A 467 23.13 -9.30 -13.07
N LEU A 468 23.17 -8.64 -11.90
CA LEU A 468 24.26 -8.84 -10.93
C LEU A 468 24.28 -10.29 -10.41
N LEU A 469 23.15 -10.88 -10.04
CA LEU A 469 23.05 -12.27 -9.59
C LEU A 469 23.38 -13.27 -10.71
N ARG A 470 22.90 -13.01 -11.94
CA ARG A 470 23.20 -13.83 -13.12
C ARG A 470 24.70 -13.89 -13.39
N ASP A 471 25.36 -12.73 -13.34
CA ASP A 471 26.78 -12.64 -13.61
C ASP A 471 27.64 -13.13 -12.43
N ALA A 472 27.19 -12.87 -11.19
CA ALA A 472 27.87 -13.39 -10.00
C ALA A 472 27.73 -14.92 -9.85
N ARG A 473 26.59 -15.50 -10.30
CA ARG A 473 26.28 -16.94 -10.14
C ARG A 473 26.31 -17.38 -8.67
N ARG A 474 25.96 -16.49 -7.76
CA ARG A 474 25.99 -16.65 -6.30
C ARG A 474 24.75 -16.01 -5.69
N ALA A 475 24.31 -16.53 -4.55
CA ALA A 475 23.43 -15.81 -3.65
C ALA A 475 24.22 -14.67 -2.99
N LEU A 476 23.62 -13.51 -2.81
CA LEU A 476 24.31 -12.34 -2.28
C LEU A 476 23.80 -12.02 -0.86
N ALA A 477 24.71 -11.85 0.08
CA ALA A 477 24.40 -11.18 1.33
C ALA A 477 24.13 -9.71 1.02
N MET A 478 22.97 -9.21 1.40
CA MET A 478 22.52 -7.84 1.14
C MET A 478 22.18 -7.13 2.45
N THR A 479 22.66 -5.90 2.61
CA THR A 479 22.29 -5.06 3.73
C THR A 479 22.25 -3.59 3.30
N SER A 480 21.41 -2.78 3.93
CA SER A 480 21.33 -1.33 3.68
C SER A 480 22.71 -0.66 3.88
N ALA A 481 23.08 0.28 3.02
CA ALA A 481 24.32 1.05 3.17
C ALA A 481 24.08 2.23 4.11
N ASN A 482 24.28 2.01 5.41
CA ASN A 482 24.19 3.00 6.48
C ASN A 482 24.98 2.51 7.70
N ARG A 483 25.38 3.40 8.60
CA ARG A 483 25.86 3.04 9.94
C ARG A 483 24.66 2.66 10.83
N PRO A 484 24.89 1.96 11.95
CA PRO A 484 23.84 1.60 12.89
C PRO A 484 23.05 2.85 13.35
N GLY A 485 21.71 2.81 13.25
CA GLY A 485 20.81 3.90 13.63
C GLY A 485 20.64 5.02 12.60
N GLU A 486 21.49 5.09 11.56
CA GLU A 486 21.36 6.09 10.50
C GLU A 486 20.37 5.65 9.41
N PRO A 487 19.80 6.59 8.65
CA PRO A 487 19.01 6.26 7.45
C PRO A 487 19.83 5.59 6.36
N LEU A 488 19.18 4.84 5.48
CA LEU A 488 19.76 4.25 4.28
C LEU A 488 20.37 5.34 3.37
N ALA A 489 21.61 5.17 2.90
CA ALA A 489 22.20 6.05 1.90
C ALA A 489 21.33 6.05 0.61
N ARG A 490 20.93 7.25 0.17
CA ARG A 490 20.06 7.45 -0.98
C ARG A 490 20.79 7.37 -2.32
N ASP A 491 22.00 7.90 -2.35
CA ASP A 491 22.75 8.05 -3.60
C ASP A 491 24.23 7.70 -3.45
N GLY A 492 25.00 7.86 -4.55
CA GLY A 492 26.40 7.54 -4.58
C GLY A 492 27.26 8.48 -3.73
N ASP A 493 26.85 9.74 -3.56
CA ASP A 493 27.60 10.72 -2.76
C ASP A 493 27.51 10.38 -1.27
N GLU A 494 26.29 10.10 -0.77
CA GLU A 494 26.09 9.64 0.60
C GLU A 494 26.84 8.30 0.84
N ALA A 495 26.76 7.36 -0.10
CA ALA A 495 27.44 6.07 0.04
C ALA A 495 28.98 6.23 0.05
N ARG A 496 29.55 7.10 -0.80
CA ARG A 496 30.98 7.42 -0.80
C ARG A 496 31.44 8.05 0.50
N ALA A 497 30.70 9.04 0.98
CA ALA A 497 31.01 9.70 2.25
C ALA A 497 31.11 8.72 3.42
N ILE A 498 30.28 7.66 3.41
CA ILE A 498 30.22 6.67 4.49
C ILE A 498 31.22 5.52 4.29
N PHE A 499 31.40 5.01 3.05
CA PHE A 499 32.02 3.69 2.80
C PHE A 499 33.16 3.66 1.77
N ALA A 500 33.57 4.79 1.15
CA ALA A 500 34.55 4.79 0.06
C ALA A 500 35.88 4.06 0.39
N ALA A 501 36.33 4.17 1.65
CA ALA A 501 37.57 3.54 2.10
C ALA A 501 37.41 2.06 2.50
N GLU A 502 36.20 1.54 2.60
CA GLU A 502 35.90 0.25 3.20
C GLU A 502 35.37 -0.78 2.20
N VAL A 503 34.73 -0.32 1.10
CA VAL A 503 34.20 -1.17 0.03
C VAL A 503 35.15 -1.25 -1.15
N ASP A 504 35.13 -2.32 -1.92
CA ASP A 504 36.00 -2.51 -3.08
C ASP A 504 35.48 -1.75 -4.33
N ALA A 505 34.18 -1.54 -4.42
CA ALA A 505 33.56 -0.77 -5.50
C ALA A 505 32.17 -0.26 -5.15
N LEU A 506 31.74 0.77 -5.89
CA LEU A 506 30.37 1.31 -5.90
C LEU A 506 29.77 1.16 -7.30
N LEU A 507 28.75 0.32 -7.44
CA LEU A 507 27.90 0.25 -8.63
C LEU A 507 26.81 1.31 -8.51
N ALA A 508 27.04 2.43 -9.16
CA ALA A 508 26.21 3.63 -9.11
C ALA A 508 25.40 3.81 -10.41
N HIS A 509 24.47 4.75 -10.39
CA HIS A 509 23.69 5.20 -11.56
C HIS A 509 23.16 6.61 -11.36
N ASP A 510 22.73 7.28 -12.43
CA ASP A 510 22.23 8.65 -12.44
C ASP A 510 20.70 8.78 -12.26
N ARG A 511 19.94 7.68 -12.14
CA ARG A 511 18.51 7.77 -11.81
C ARG A 511 18.32 8.31 -10.40
N PRO A 512 17.75 9.53 -10.20
CA PRO A 512 17.60 10.09 -8.87
C PRO A 512 16.55 9.31 -8.05
N ILE A 513 16.85 9.09 -6.78
CA ILE A 513 15.92 8.54 -5.80
C ILE A 513 15.35 9.72 -5.03
N HIS A 514 14.06 10.01 -5.21
CA HIS A 514 13.41 11.10 -4.51
C HIS A 514 13.05 10.72 -3.08
N GLN A 515 12.42 9.53 -2.91
CA GLN A 515 12.09 8.98 -1.61
C GLN A 515 13.00 7.78 -1.31
N ARG A 516 13.81 7.88 -0.22
CA ARG A 516 14.53 6.69 0.25
C ARG A 516 13.58 5.72 0.92
N CYS A 517 13.76 4.44 0.71
CA CYS A 517 12.90 3.42 1.25
C CYS A 517 13.67 2.12 1.49
N ASP A 518 13.73 1.69 2.75
CA ASP A 518 14.29 0.39 3.13
C ASP A 518 13.45 -0.76 2.56
N ASP A 519 14.02 -1.95 2.44
CA ASP A 519 13.26 -3.14 2.02
C ASP A 519 12.25 -3.57 3.11
N GLY A 520 11.06 -3.97 2.68
CA GLY A 520 10.04 -4.55 3.55
C GLY A 520 10.50 -5.91 4.10
N VAL A 521 10.11 -6.22 5.34
CA VAL A 521 10.42 -7.51 6.00
C VAL A 521 9.14 -8.16 6.46
N TRP A 522 8.95 -9.41 6.06
CA TRP A 522 7.74 -10.18 6.31
C TRP A 522 8.03 -11.58 6.84
N MET A 523 7.03 -12.19 7.45
CA MET A 523 7.03 -13.60 7.82
C MET A 523 5.65 -14.22 7.57
N ILE A 524 5.58 -15.54 7.50
CA ILE A 524 4.33 -16.28 7.61
C ILE A 524 4.20 -16.74 9.07
N GLY A 525 3.14 -16.27 9.73
CA GLY A 525 2.77 -16.61 11.11
C GLY A 525 1.52 -17.47 11.18
N GLY A 526 0.98 -17.70 12.39
CA GLY A 526 -0.14 -18.63 12.64
C GLY A 526 -1.45 -18.33 11.87
N ARG A 527 -1.65 -17.11 11.36
CA ARG A 527 -2.82 -16.73 10.56
C ARG A 527 -2.45 -16.10 9.21
N GLY A 528 -1.33 -16.51 8.62
CA GLY A 528 -0.89 -16.07 7.32
C GLY A 528 0.24 -15.05 7.39
N ARG A 529 0.33 -14.16 6.40
CA ARG A 529 1.42 -13.18 6.26
C ARG A 529 1.36 -12.09 7.32
N GLN A 530 2.51 -11.77 7.89
CA GLN A 530 2.67 -10.72 8.90
C GLN A 530 3.87 -9.82 8.54
N PRO A 531 3.70 -8.50 8.50
CA PRO A 531 4.81 -7.58 8.33
C PRO A 531 5.58 -7.40 9.65
N ILE A 532 6.91 -7.37 9.53
CA ILE A 532 7.82 -6.97 10.61
C ILE A 532 8.25 -5.53 10.42
N ARG A 533 8.40 -5.12 9.16
CA ARG A 533 8.72 -3.77 8.73
C ARG A 533 8.11 -3.51 7.37
N LEU A 534 7.35 -2.42 7.24
CA LEU A 534 6.89 -1.92 5.96
C LEU A 534 8.04 -1.19 5.26
N GLY A 535 8.17 -1.38 3.97
CA GLY A 535 9.27 -0.79 3.20
C GLY A 535 8.97 -0.77 1.71
N ARG A 536 10.00 -0.84 0.88
CA ARG A 536 9.89 -0.87 -0.57
C ARG A 536 8.91 -1.96 -1.02
N GLY A 537 7.98 -1.59 -1.87
CA GLY A 537 6.92 -2.47 -2.35
C GLY A 537 5.70 -2.56 -1.43
N ASP A 538 5.80 -2.13 -0.17
CA ASP A 538 4.70 -2.11 0.79
C ASP A 538 4.16 -0.70 1.02
N THR A 539 5.04 0.31 1.02
CA THR A 539 4.69 1.71 1.24
C THR A 539 4.79 2.52 -0.04
N PRO A 540 3.88 3.46 -0.22
CA PRO A 540 2.76 3.90 0.62
C PRO A 540 1.69 2.82 0.85
N ARG A 541 1.26 2.69 2.10
CA ARG A 541 0.19 1.76 2.44
C ARG A 541 -1.02 2.52 2.97
N ALA A 542 -2.10 2.48 2.22
CA ALA A 542 -3.36 3.08 2.62
C ALA A 542 -4.24 2.04 3.35
N ILE A 543 -4.89 2.48 4.42
CA ILE A 543 -5.83 1.69 5.22
C ILE A 543 -7.04 2.58 5.50
N ASP A 544 -8.24 2.05 5.28
CA ASP A 544 -9.46 2.76 5.60
C ASP A 544 -9.84 2.47 7.06
N VAL A 545 -9.76 3.52 7.90
CA VAL A 545 -10.11 3.41 9.32
C VAL A 545 -11.62 3.53 9.53
N PRO A 546 -12.17 2.91 10.59
CA PRO A 546 -13.62 2.88 10.81
C PRO A 546 -14.23 4.24 11.17
N VAL A 547 -13.42 5.16 11.73
CA VAL A 547 -13.87 6.52 12.13
C VAL A 547 -13.17 7.56 11.26
N ALA A 548 -13.95 8.47 10.67
CA ALA A 548 -13.41 9.55 9.84
C ALA A 548 -12.82 10.67 10.70
N ALA A 549 -11.59 11.07 10.39
CA ALA A 549 -10.98 12.26 10.97
C ALA A 549 -11.64 13.54 10.42
N LYS A 550 -11.94 14.49 11.29
CA LYS A 550 -12.55 15.78 10.94
C LYS A 550 -11.56 16.80 10.40
N ALA A 551 -10.30 16.65 10.78
CA ALA A 551 -9.18 17.42 10.26
C ALA A 551 -8.03 16.47 9.95
N PRO A 552 -7.13 16.81 9.02
CA PRO A 552 -5.97 15.98 8.72
C PRO A 552 -5.06 15.80 9.93
N ILE A 553 -4.68 14.54 10.21
CA ILE A 553 -3.89 14.13 11.37
C ILE A 553 -2.52 13.64 10.90
N LEU A 554 -1.45 14.09 11.57
CA LEU A 554 -0.13 13.48 11.56
C LEU A 554 0.05 12.69 12.85
N ALA A 555 0.10 11.36 12.79
CA ALA A 555 0.55 10.55 13.91
C ALA A 555 2.05 10.26 13.75
N ALA A 556 2.85 10.72 14.71
CA ALA A 556 4.31 10.70 14.61
C ALA A 556 4.93 9.32 14.90
N GLY A 557 4.15 8.36 15.40
CA GLY A 557 4.61 7.01 15.72
C GLY A 557 5.42 6.93 17.03
N ALA A 558 6.18 5.86 17.17
CA ALA A 558 7.11 5.63 18.27
C ALA A 558 8.52 6.15 17.95
N ASP A 559 9.38 6.25 18.96
CA ASP A 559 10.78 6.65 18.76
C ASP A 559 11.64 5.54 18.15
N PHE A 560 11.27 4.27 18.36
CA PHE A 560 11.92 3.09 17.76
C PHE A 560 11.08 2.54 16.60
N LYS A 561 11.76 1.96 15.60
CA LYS A 561 11.10 1.43 14.39
C LYS A 561 10.10 2.42 13.78
N ASN A 562 10.41 3.70 13.88
CA ASN A 562 9.50 4.77 13.51
C ASN A 562 8.98 4.63 12.07
N SER A 563 7.70 4.86 11.94
CA SER A 563 6.98 5.29 10.75
C SER A 563 5.90 6.27 11.21
N PHE A 564 5.56 7.25 10.40
CA PHE A 564 4.44 8.14 10.69
C PHE A 564 3.22 7.76 9.86
N CYS A 565 2.05 8.27 10.27
CA CYS A 565 0.81 8.07 9.52
C CYS A 565 0.13 9.42 9.28
N ILE A 566 -0.32 9.65 8.04
CA ILE A 566 -1.19 10.78 7.70
C ILE A 566 -2.59 10.23 7.49
N LEU A 567 -3.55 10.74 8.28
CA LEU A 567 -4.98 10.39 8.18
C LEU A 567 -5.77 11.59 7.70
N SER A 568 -6.54 11.41 6.62
CA SER A 568 -7.48 12.40 6.10
C SER A 568 -8.81 11.72 5.80
N GLY A 569 -9.90 12.23 6.41
CA GLY A 569 -11.16 11.52 6.40
C GLY A 569 -11.01 10.11 7.00
N ARG A 570 -11.37 9.07 6.26
CA ARG A 570 -11.19 7.67 6.68
C ARG A 570 -9.88 7.03 6.19
N ARG A 571 -9.12 7.74 5.37
CA ARG A 571 -7.94 7.17 4.71
C ARG A 571 -6.66 7.46 5.49
N ALA A 572 -6.12 6.46 6.15
CA ALA A 572 -4.82 6.47 6.80
C ALA A 572 -3.75 5.99 5.81
N VAL A 573 -2.66 6.73 5.67
CA VAL A 573 -1.52 6.35 4.84
C VAL A 573 -0.26 6.29 5.69
N ILE A 574 0.34 5.10 5.78
CA ILE A 574 1.53 4.84 6.58
C ILE A 574 2.77 5.10 5.72
N SER A 575 3.73 5.84 6.29
CA SER A 575 5.00 6.18 5.64
C SER A 575 5.91 4.96 5.49
N GLN A 576 7.01 5.16 4.77
CA GLN A 576 8.15 4.25 4.80
C GLN A 576 8.78 4.21 6.21
N TYR A 577 9.55 3.16 6.47
CA TYR A 577 10.35 3.05 7.68
C TYR A 577 11.35 4.21 7.77
N ILE A 578 11.33 4.92 8.89
CA ILE A 578 12.22 6.06 9.19
C ILE A 578 13.44 5.59 9.99
N GLY A 579 13.22 4.78 11.02
CA GLY A 579 14.29 4.28 11.88
C GLY A 579 14.13 4.65 13.35
N ALA A 580 15.26 4.76 14.06
CA ALA A 580 15.29 5.16 15.46
C ALA A 580 15.51 6.69 15.56
N LEU A 581 14.53 7.41 16.09
CA LEU A 581 14.55 8.89 16.18
C LEU A 581 15.56 9.44 17.19
N GLU A 582 16.19 8.59 17.99
CA GLU A 582 17.32 8.98 18.85
C GLU A 582 18.52 9.53 18.04
N ASN A 583 18.64 9.10 16.78
CA ASN A 583 19.68 9.57 15.87
C ASN A 583 19.21 10.83 15.13
N ILE A 584 20.03 11.89 15.15
CA ILE A 584 19.72 13.18 14.49
C ILE A 584 19.46 12.98 12.99
N ALA A 585 20.26 12.16 12.31
CA ALA A 585 20.07 11.89 10.89
C ALA A 585 18.71 11.20 10.61
N ALA A 586 18.17 10.41 11.55
CA ALA A 586 16.82 9.84 11.44
C ALA A 586 15.73 10.90 11.66
N GLN A 587 15.97 11.89 12.55
CA GLN A 587 15.05 13.04 12.70
C GLN A 587 15.05 13.89 11.43
N ASP A 588 16.20 14.16 10.84
CA ASP A 588 16.30 14.88 9.55
C ASP A 588 15.57 14.12 8.44
N HIS A 589 15.73 12.78 8.41
CA HIS A 589 15.00 11.94 7.47
C HIS A 589 13.48 11.97 7.72
N PHE A 590 13.02 12.02 8.98
CA PHE A 590 11.60 12.18 9.30
C PHE A 590 11.06 13.47 8.70
N HIS A 591 11.74 14.61 8.93
CA HIS A 591 11.32 15.91 8.39
C HIS A 591 11.34 15.93 6.85
N GLU A 592 12.42 15.42 6.24
CA GLU A 592 12.52 15.29 4.78
C GLU A 592 11.36 14.45 4.21
N ALA A 593 11.10 13.29 4.80
CA ALA A 593 10.03 12.39 4.36
C ALA A 593 8.66 13.05 4.54
N LEU A 594 8.39 13.67 5.69
CA LEU A 594 7.11 14.34 5.96
C LEU A 594 6.83 15.46 4.95
N ASN A 595 7.82 16.34 4.69
CA ASN A 595 7.66 17.43 3.72
C ASN A 595 7.33 16.88 2.32
N LYS A 596 8.04 15.84 1.89
CA LYS A 596 7.76 15.17 0.60
C LYS A 596 6.39 14.50 0.57
N TRP A 597 5.95 13.93 1.70
CA TRP A 597 4.62 13.33 1.80
C TRP A 597 3.50 14.38 1.73
N ILE A 598 3.69 15.55 2.36
CA ILE A 598 2.75 16.68 2.28
C ILE A 598 2.66 17.16 0.83
N ALA A 599 3.81 17.38 0.17
CA ALA A 599 3.84 17.77 -1.24
C ALA A 599 3.16 16.73 -2.14
N LEU A 600 3.37 15.43 -1.87
CA LEU A 600 2.85 14.32 -2.64
C LEU A 600 1.34 14.13 -2.48
N SER A 601 0.83 14.25 -1.25
CA SER A 601 -0.59 14.02 -0.94
C SER A 601 -1.47 15.27 -1.08
N GLY A 602 -0.86 16.46 -1.04
CA GLY A 602 -1.57 17.74 -0.93
C GLY A 602 -2.30 17.90 0.41
N VAL A 603 -2.03 17.02 1.40
CA VAL A 603 -2.67 17.03 2.72
C VAL A 603 -1.72 17.65 3.73
N THR A 604 -2.09 18.82 4.26
CA THR A 604 -1.37 19.47 5.35
C THR A 604 -2.01 19.11 6.70
N PRO A 605 -1.29 18.41 7.59
CA PRO A 605 -1.81 18.08 8.91
C PRO A 605 -2.15 19.32 9.74
N ALA A 606 -3.25 19.25 10.48
CA ALA A 606 -3.66 20.26 11.47
C ALA A 606 -3.45 19.76 12.91
N VAL A 607 -3.52 18.45 13.11
CA VAL A 607 -3.37 17.80 14.42
C VAL A 607 -2.14 16.89 14.39
N GLY A 608 -1.31 16.97 15.44
CA GLY A 608 -0.16 16.12 15.66
C GLY A 608 -0.37 15.16 16.82
N VAL A 609 -0.20 13.86 16.58
CA VAL A 609 -0.38 12.81 17.59
C VAL A 609 0.96 12.19 17.96
N HIS A 610 1.17 11.97 19.24
CA HIS A 610 2.42 11.44 19.77
C HIS A 610 2.19 10.49 20.95
N ASP A 611 3.21 9.74 21.33
CA ASP A 611 3.25 8.92 22.53
C ASP A 611 3.22 9.79 23.81
N LEU A 612 2.69 9.25 24.92
CA LEU A 612 2.66 9.95 26.22
C LEU A 612 4.04 10.05 26.90
N HIS A 613 5.04 9.32 26.43
CA HIS A 613 6.38 9.34 27.06
C HIS A 613 6.95 10.77 27.10
N PRO A 614 7.31 11.30 28.32
CA PRO A 614 7.74 12.71 28.45
C PRO A 614 8.98 13.06 27.64
N GLY A 615 9.91 12.11 27.51
CA GLY A 615 11.16 12.25 26.75
C GLY A 615 11.08 11.82 25.29
N SER A 616 9.86 11.58 24.76
CA SER A 616 9.72 11.14 23.36
C SER A 616 10.20 12.19 22.36
N VAL A 617 11.03 11.75 21.42
CA VAL A 617 11.50 12.57 20.29
C VAL A 617 10.34 12.87 19.34
N ALA A 618 9.46 11.90 19.09
CA ALA A 618 8.25 12.07 18.27
C ALA A 618 7.35 13.19 18.84
N ARG A 619 7.18 13.27 20.17
CA ARG A 619 6.49 14.37 20.85
C ARG A 619 7.16 15.72 20.57
N ALA A 620 8.49 15.78 20.69
CA ALA A 620 9.25 17.01 20.42
C ALA A 620 9.13 17.45 18.95
N ILE A 621 9.07 16.50 18.00
CA ILE A 621 8.85 16.79 16.58
C ILE A 621 7.46 17.42 16.38
N VAL A 622 6.40 16.83 16.95
CA VAL A 622 5.03 17.38 16.85
C VAL A 622 4.96 18.81 17.41
N ALA A 623 5.61 19.07 18.55
CA ALA A 623 5.66 20.40 19.15
C ALA A 623 6.36 21.42 18.25
N ARG A 624 7.47 21.04 17.61
CA ARG A 624 8.22 21.92 16.67
C ARG A 624 7.43 22.23 15.39
N LEU A 625 6.55 21.33 14.96
CA LEU A 625 5.68 21.55 13.79
C LEU A 625 4.54 22.53 14.09
N GLY A 626 4.31 22.92 15.34
CA GLY A 626 3.25 23.84 15.74
C GLY A 626 1.83 23.27 15.56
N LEU A 627 1.68 21.95 15.50
CA LEU A 627 0.39 21.28 15.34
C LEU A 627 -0.34 21.22 16.69
N GLN A 628 -1.69 21.13 16.64
CA GLN A 628 -2.49 20.81 17.83
C GLN A 628 -2.08 19.43 18.34
N ALA A 629 -1.40 19.35 19.47
CA ALA A 629 -0.84 18.11 20.00
C ALA A 629 -1.89 17.25 20.73
N VAL A 630 -1.90 15.96 20.45
CA VAL A 630 -2.75 14.94 21.10
C VAL A 630 -1.86 13.79 21.56
N GLY A 631 -1.85 13.52 22.88
CA GLY A 631 -1.15 12.37 23.46
C GLY A 631 -2.01 11.10 23.39
N VAL A 632 -1.42 9.97 23.01
CA VAL A 632 -2.07 8.66 23.00
C VAL A 632 -1.20 7.67 23.76
N GLN A 633 -1.81 6.91 24.68
CA GLN A 633 -1.12 5.90 25.46
C GLN A 633 -0.61 4.78 24.53
N HIS A 634 0.62 4.35 24.71
CA HIS A 634 1.35 3.43 23.85
C HIS A 634 0.59 2.11 23.57
N HIS A 635 0.19 1.41 24.62
CA HIS A 635 -0.48 0.10 24.51
C HIS A 635 -1.91 0.23 23.99
N HIS A 636 -2.60 1.34 24.27
CA HIS A 636 -3.86 1.68 23.63
C HIS A 636 -3.68 1.85 22.11
N ALA A 637 -2.64 2.55 21.68
CA ALA A 637 -2.33 2.71 20.26
C ALA A 637 -2.05 1.34 19.59
N HIS A 638 -1.40 0.40 20.27
CA HIS A 638 -1.21 -0.97 19.75
C HIS A 638 -2.53 -1.69 19.50
N VAL A 639 -3.47 -1.67 20.47
CA VAL A 639 -4.81 -2.29 20.30
C VAL A 639 -5.58 -1.58 19.20
N ALA A 640 -5.62 -0.24 19.24
CA ALA A 640 -6.31 0.58 18.25
C ALA A 640 -5.77 0.37 16.82
N SER A 641 -4.46 0.16 16.66
CA SER A 641 -3.85 -0.19 15.37
C SER A 641 -4.39 -1.51 14.83
N CYS A 642 -4.50 -2.53 15.69
CA CYS A 642 -5.08 -3.82 15.29
C CYS A 642 -6.56 -3.70 14.95
N LEU A 643 -7.34 -2.97 15.73
CA LEU A 643 -8.77 -2.73 15.45
C LEU A 643 -8.98 -1.95 14.16
N ALA A 644 -8.23 -0.87 13.96
CA ALA A 644 -8.31 -0.02 12.77
C ALA A 644 -7.98 -0.78 11.49
N GLU A 645 -6.94 -1.62 11.49
CA GLU A 645 -6.58 -2.47 10.36
C GLU A 645 -7.70 -3.44 9.96
N HIS A 646 -8.47 -3.91 10.94
CA HIS A 646 -9.61 -4.80 10.74
C HIS A 646 -10.94 -4.06 10.50
N GLY A 647 -10.91 -2.72 10.40
CA GLY A 647 -12.10 -1.90 10.17
C GLY A 647 -13.10 -1.91 11.34
N ARG A 648 -12.64 -2.19 12.57
CA ARG A 648 -13.47 -2.35 13.76
C ARG A 648 -13.35 -1.16 14.70
N ALA A 649 -14.48 -0.74 15.26
CA ALA A 649 -14.56 0.31 16.28
C ALA A 649 -15.07 -0.23 17.62
N GLU A 650 -15.64 -1.45 17.63
CA GLU A 650 -16.21 -2.06 18.83
C GLU A 650 -15.11 -2.47 19.81
N PRO A 651 -15.42 -2.46 21.12
CA PRO A 651 -14.49 -2.87 22.15
C PRO A 651 -13.99 -4.31 21.99
N ALA A 652 -12.69 -4.51 22.24
CA ALA A 652 -12.05 -5.83 22.28
C ALA A 652 -11.19 -5.98 23.55
N ILE A 653 -10.89 -7.20 23.90
CA ILE A 653 -9.84 -7.52 24.87
C ILE A 653 -8.52 -7.35 24.14
N GLY A 654 -7.76 -6.30 24.47
CA GLY A 654 -6.40 -6.09 24.00
C GLY A 654 -5.40 -6.84 24.86
N ILE A 655 -4.68 -7.80 24.31
CA ILE A 655 -3.48 -8.37 24.91
C ILE A 655 -2.28 -7.73 24.20
N VAL A 656 -1.54 -6.91 24.95
CA VAL A 656 -0.38 -6.21 24.42
C VAL A 656 0.87 -6.68 25.12
N PHE A 657 1.62 -7.55 24.42
CA PHE A 657 2.88 -8.10 24.91
C PHE A 657 4.03 -7.49 24.10
N ASP A 658 4.82 -6.63 24.77
CA ASP A 658 5.80 -5.79 24.11
C ASP A 658 7.12 -5.70 24.89
N GLY A 659 8.10 -5.03 24.26
CA GLY A 659 9.42 -4.77 24.84
C GLY A 659 9.40 -3.64 25.87
N SER A 660 8.77 -2.52 25.57
CA SER A 660 8.63 -1.39 26.47
C SER A 660 7.70 -0.32 25.89
N GLY A 661 6.82 0.22 26.71
CA GLY A 661 6.00 1.38 26.40
C GLY A 661 5.73 2.15 27.68
N TYR A 662 5.48 3.46 27.59
CA TYR A 662 5.21 4.29 28.76
C TYR A 662 3.81 4.05 29.30
N GLY A 663 3.73 3.66 30.56
CA GLY A 663 2.48 3.43 31.28
C GLY A 663 1.88 4.73 31.83
N SER A 664 0.56 4.76 32.00
CA SER A 664 -0.14 5.89 32.63
C SER A 664 0.20 6.07 34.12
N ASP A 665 0.77 5.05 34.75
CA ASP A 665 1.28 5.06 36.13
C ASP A 665 2.77 5.42 36.24
N GLY A 666 3.41 5.78 35.11
CA GLY A 666 4.83 6.08 35.04
C GLY A 666 5.76 4.86 34.99
N ALA A 667 5.23 3.65 35.03
CA ALA A 667 5.98 2.41 34.88
C ALA A 667 6.24 2.08 33.41
N ILE A 668 7.18 1.18 33.14
CA ILE A 668 7.40 0.60 31.81
C ILE A 668 6.45 -0.59 31.64
N TRP A 669 5.45 -0.42 30.79
CA TRP A 669 4.51 -1.49 30.46
C TRP A 669 5.03 -2.37 29.32
N GLY A 670 4.38 -3.53 29.13
CA GLY A 670 4.66 -4.45 28.01
C GLY A 670 4.19 -5.88 28.25
N GLY A 671 3.26 -6.09 29.21
CA GLY A 671 2.61 -7.38 29.43
C GLY A 671 1.19 -7.18 29.93
N GLU A 672 0.32 -6.55 29.11
CA GLU A 672 -0.93 -5.95 29.50
C GLU A 672 -2.15 -6.69 28.93
N ALA A 673 -3.22 -6.79 29.73
CA ALA A 673 -4.56 -7.08 29.26
C ALA A 673 -5.49 -5.90 29.58
N MET A 674 -6.21 -5.44 28.59
CA MET A 674 -7.12 -4.29 28.68
C MET A 674 -8.38 -4.51 27.87
N ILE A 675 -9.46 -3.83 28.21
CA ILE A 675 -10.57 -3.60 27.31
C ILE A 675 -10.29 -2.29 26.62
N ALA A 676 -10.30 -2.27 25.30
CA ALA A 676 -10.05 -1.08 24.53
C ALA A 676 -10.89 -1.03 23.25
N ASP A 677 -11.25 0.17 22.88
CA ASP A 677 -11.80 0.55 21.58
C ASP A 677 -10.96 1.72 21.01
N LEU A 678 -11.47 2.43 20.02
CA LEU A 678 -10.78 3.58 19.46
C LEU A 678 -10.91 4.86 20.32
N TYR A 679 -11.83 4.88 21.29
CA TYR A 679 -12.11 6.07 22.11
C TYR A 679 -11.33 6.06 23.42
N GLY A 680 -11.10 4.86 23.99
CA GLY A 680 -10.47 4.71 25.29
C GLY A 680 -10.06 3.28 25.58
N PHE A 681 -9.50 3.10 26.78
CA PHE A 681 -9.11 1.79 27.28
C PHE A 681 -9.26 1.73 28.79
N ARG A 682 -9.39 0.51 29.31
CA ARG A 682 -9.33 0.20 30.74
C ARG A 682 -8.40 -0.98 30.93
N ARG A 683 -7.27 -0.76 31.64
CA ARG A 683 -6.34 -1.80 32.03
C ARG A 683 -7.01 -2.75 33.01
N LEU A 684 -6.96 -4.04 32.75
CA LEU A 684 -7.56 -5.06 33.64
C LEU A 684 -6.53 -5.84 34.40
N SER A 685 -5.47 -6.26 33.73
CA SER A 685 -4.40 -7.03 34.33
C SER A 685 -3.08 -6.82 33.63
N HIS A 686 -2.00 -7.17 34.27
CA HIS A 686 -0.63 -7.04 33.74
C HIS A 686 0.30 -8.10 34.33
N LEU A 687 1.44 -8.34 33.69
CA LEU A 687 2.52 -9.11 34.30
C LEU A 687 3.07 -8.37 35.53
N GLN A 688 3.48 -9.12 36.50
CA GLN A 688 4.02 -8.59 37.75
C GLN A 688 5.14 -7.58 37.50
N TYR A 689 5.10 -6.47 38.23
CA TYR A 689 6.16 -5.47 38.14
C TYR A 689 7.48 -5.99 38.67
N LEU A 690 8.51 -5.80 37.91
CA LEU A 690 9.89 -6.14 38.16
C LEU A 690 10.73 -4.90 38.16
N GLN A 691 11.84 -4.89 38.83
CA GLN A 691 12.73 -3.75 38.88
C GLN A 691 13.74 -3.84 37.73
N LEU A 692 13.80 -2.80 36.87
CA LEU A 692 14.75 -2.68 35.78
C LEU A 692 15.87 -1.68 36.13
N PRO A 693 16.98 -2.13 36.68
CA PRO A 693 18.05 -1.23 37.13
C PRO A 693 18.92 -0.80 35.94
N GLY A 694 18.97 0.51 35.70
CA GLY A 694 19.78 1.12 34.64
C GLY A 694 19.06 1.32 33.30
N GLY A 695 17.74 1.16 33.23
CA GLY A 695 16.96 1.44 32.01
C GLY A 695 17.55 0.75 30.75
N ASP A 696 17.95 1.54 29.74
CA ASP A 696 18.49 1.03 28.47
C ASP A 696 19.77 0.18 28.62
N ALA A 697 20.58 0.44 29.64
CA ALA A 697 21.75 -0.40 29.92
C ALA A 697 21.33 -1.82 30.34
N ALA A 698 20.19 -1.97 31.03
CA ALA A 698 19.64 -3.27 31.35
C ALA A 698 19.08 -3.97 30.11
N VAL A 699 18.39 -3.25 29.24
CA VAL A 699 17.85 -3.79 27.97
C VAL A 699 18.97 -4.35 27.10
N ARG A 700 20.15 -3.71 27.07
CA ARG A 700 21.32 -4.21 26.35
C ARG A 700 22.04 -5.37 27.03
N CYS A 701 21.74 -5.63 28.31
CA CYS A 701 22.39 -6.69 29.08
C CYS A 701 21.34 -7.60 29.78
N PRO A 702 20.75 -8.58 29.07
CA PRO A 702 19.82 -9.57 29.63
C PRO A 702 20.28 -10.17 30.94
N ALA A 703 21.59 -10.37 31.13
CA ALA A 703 22.14 -10.88 32.39
C ALA A 703 21.85 -9.97 33.59
N ARG A 704 21.81 -8.64 33.40
CA ARG A 704 21.42 -7.68 34.44
C ARG A 704 19.96 -7.83 34.83
N ILE A 705 19.10 -8.08 33.83
CA ILE A 705 17.68 -8.28 34.06
C ILE A 705 17.47 -9.54 34.86
N ALA A 706 18.09 -10.67 34.45
CA ALA A 706 18.03 -11.94 35.18
C ALA A 706 18.53 -11.80 36.64
N ALA A 707 19.68 -11.13 36.82
CA ALA A 707 20.23 -10.88 38.16
C ALA A 707 19.27 -10.00 38.99
N ALA A 708 18.69 -8.96 38.43
CA ALA A 708 17.72 -8.09 39.11
C ALA A 708 16.47 -8.85 39.54
N PHE A 709 15.96 -9.75 38.71
CA PHE A 709 14.87 -10.66 39.04
C PHE A 709 15.21 -11.53 40.26
N LEU A 710 16.36 -12.19 40.23
CA LEU A 710 16.80 -13.05 41.31
C LEU A 710 16.97 -12.27 42.61
N ILE A 711 17.61 -11.10 42.57
CA ILE A 711 17.80 -10.22 43.74
C ILE A 711 16.44 -9.78 44.33
N ALA A 712 15.55 -9.30 43.47
CA ALA A 712 14.29 -8.74 43.94
C ALA A 712 13.31 -9.78 44.52
N ARG A 713 13.39 -11.04 44.06
CA ARG A 713 12.41 -12.08 44.41
C ARG A 713 12.94 -13.14 45.37
N PHE A 714 14.20 -13.48 45.26
CA PHE A 714 14.78 -14.58 46.01
C PHE A 714 15.91 -14.13 46.98
N GLY A 715 16.29 -12.85 46.93
CA GLY A 715 17.32 -12.30 47.80
C GLY A 715 18.65 -13.03 47.70
N ALA A 716 19.24 -13.46 48.82
CA ALA A 716 20.52 -14.16 48.84
C ALA A 716 20.45 -15.64 48.43
N ALA A 717 19.24 -16.22 48.26
CA ALA A 717 19.10 -17.66 47.97
C ALA A 717 19.82 -18.12 46.68
N HIS A 718 20.08 -17.22 45.72
CA HIS A 718 20.76 -17.53 44.46
C HIS A 718 22.00 -16.66 44.21
N GLU A 719 22.73 -16.29 45.29
CA GLU A 719 23.86 -15.36 45.21
C GLU A 719 24.95 -15.81 44.21
N ASP A 720 25.29 -17.09 44.22
CA ASP A 720 26.30 -17.64 43.29
C ASP A 720 25.86 -17.56 41.84
N ARG A 721 24.56 -17.78 41.55
CA ARG A 721 24.00 -17.64 40.24
C ARG A 721 24.00 -16.18 39.76
N ILE A 722 23.66 -15.26 40.69
CA ILE A 722 23.71 -13.80 40.41
C ILE A 722 25.13 -13.37 40.07
N ARG A 723 26.15 -13.82 40.88
CA ARG A 723 27.57 -13.55 40.58
C ARG A 723 28.00 -14.17 39.27
N GLY A 724 27.53 -15.36 38.95
CA GLY A 724 27.82 -16.03 37.65
C GLY A 724 27.24 -15.32 36.44
N LEU A 725 26.13 -14.59 36.60
CA LEU A 725 25.49 -13.79 35.53
C LEU A 725 26.23 -12.48 35.27
N VAL A 726 26.57 -11.71 36.33
CA VAL A 726 27.02 -10.32 36.18
C VAL A 726 28.37 -10.02 36.84
N GLY A 727 28.93 -10.93 37.59
CA GLY A 727 30.15 -10.73 38.39
C GLY A 727 29.85 -10.07 39.75
N GLU A 728 30.81 -10.22 40.68
CA GLU A 728 30.69 -9.80 42.08
C GLU A 728 30.39 -8.29 42.24
N ALA A 729 31.16 -7.45 41.55
CA ALA A 729 31.04 -6.00 41.68
C ALA A 729 29.68 -5.50 41.14
N ALA A 730 29.24 -6.01 40.00
CA ALA A 730 27.96 -5.64 39.41
C ALA A 730 26.78 -6.17 40.27
N ALA A 731 26.87 -7.36 40.83
CA ALA A 731 25.86 -7.92 41.73
C ALA A 731 25.59 -7.03 42.95
N ARG A 732 26.66 -6.55 43.60
CA ARG A 732 26.55 -5.60 44.73
C ARG A 732 25.91 -4.28 44.35
N ILE A 733 26.31 -3.72 43.19
CA ILE A 733 25.76 -2.47 42.67
C ILE A 733 24.27 -2.63 42.37
N LEU A 734 23.88 -3.69 41.64
CA LEU A 734 22.47 -3.99 41.32
C LEU A 734 21.63 -4.15 42.56
N GLY A 735 22.12 -4.88 43.60
CA GLY A 735 21.43 -5.02 44.85
C GLY A 735 21.22 -3.66 45.55
N ALA A 736 22.24 -2.81 45.57
CA ALA A 736 22.14 -1.46 46.13
C ALA A 736 21.18 -0.54 45.35
N MET A 737 21.19 -0.63 44.03
CA MET A 737 20.27 0.13 43.15
C MET A 737 18.82 -0.26 43.44
N ILE A 738 18.51 -1.56 43.48
CA ILE A 738 17.17 -2.08 43.70
C ILE A 738 16.70 -1.71 45.12
N ALA A 739 17.53 -1.94 46.12
CA ALA A 739 17.19 -1.66 47.53
C ALA A 739 16.91 -0.17 47.78
N ARG A 740 17.60 0.73 47.09
CA ARG A 740 17.46 2.17 47.25
C ARG A 740 16.57 2.86 46.20
N GLY A 741 16.07 2.12 45.24
CA GLY A 741 15.27 2.69 44.13
C GLY A 741 16.03 3.63 43.22
N VAL A 742 17.38 3.54 43.15
CA VAL A 742 18.21 4.47 42.40
C VAL A 742 18.37 3.99 40.97
N ASN A 743 18.00 4.80 40.00
CA ASN A 743 18.04 4.51 38.55
C ASN A 743 17.42 3.13 38.24
N THR A 744 16.26 2.89 38.82
CA THR A 744 15.53 1.62 38.75
C THR A 744 14.07 1.88 38.46
N PHE A 745 13.55 1.22 37.46
CA PHE A 745 12.20 1.48 36.92
C PHE A 745 11.33 0.22 37.07
N PRO A 746 10.09 0.33 37.58
CA PRO A 746 9.16 -0.80 37.59
C PRO A 746 8.76 -1.12 36.14
N THR A 747 8.71 -2.43 35.81
CA THR A 747 8.33 -2.89 34.48
C THR A 747 7.48 -4.16 34.52
N SER A 748 6.40 -4.18 33.73
CA SER A 748 5.58 -5.34 33.40
C SER A 748 5.95 -5.96 32.05
N SER A 749 7.07 -5.57 31.46
CA SER A 749 7.47 -5.97 30.12
C SER A 749 7.65 -7.47 29.94
N CYS A 750 6.88 -8.06 29.03
CA CYS A 750 7.05 -9.43 28.58
C CYS A 750 8.40 -9.63 27.85
N GLY A 751 8.84 -8.65 27.08
CA GLY A 751 10.16 -8.70 26.42
C GLY A 751 11.30 -8.83 27.42
N ARG A 752 11.24 -8.13 28.55
CA ARG A 752 12.23 -8.23 29.63
C ARG A 752 12.20 -9.59 30.33
N LEU A 753 11.01 -10.21 30.43
CA LEU A 753 10.89 -11.57 30.96
C LEU A 753 11.58 -12.59 30.00
N PHE A 754 11.39 -12.45 28.68
CA PHE A 754 12.12 -13.27 27.70
C PHE A 754 13.64 -13.08 27.79
N ASP A 755 14.11 -11.85 27.96
CA ASP A 755 15.54 -11.54 28.10
C ASP A 755 16.12 -12.21 29.37
N ALA A 756 15.41 -12.15 30.50
CA ALA A 756 15.84 -12.77 31.74
C ALA A 756 15.97 -14.30 31.58
N VAL A 757 14.98 -14.96 31.00
CA VAL A 757 15.00 -16.41 30.80
C VAL A 757 16.11 -16.81 29.84
N ALA A 758 16.32 -16.04 28.72
CA ALA A 758 17.42 -16.28 27.81
C ALA A 758 18.80 -16.20 28.49
N ALA A 759 18.98 -15.23 29.39
CA ALA A 759 20.22 -15.10 30.15
C ALA A 759 20.39 -16.24 31.17
N LEU A 760 19.34 -16.66 31.90
CA LEU A 760 19.37 -17.79 32.82
C LEU A 760 19.77 -19.10 32.14
N LEU A 761 19.28 -19.32 30.91
CA LEU A 761 19.63 -20.47 30.08
C LEU A 761 21.00 -20.35 29.39
N GLY A 762 21.72 -19.24 29.59
CA GLY A 762 23.03 -19.01 28.97
C GLY A 762 22.97 -18.73 27.46
N VAL A 763 21.79 -18.44 26.91
CA VAL A 763 21.57 -18.21 25.47
C VAL A 763 22.12 -16.85 25.04
N CYS A 764 21.78 -15.80 25.78
CA CYS A 764 22.19 -14.44 25.46
C CYS A 764 22.36 -13.62 26.76
N ARG A 765 23.59 -13.22 27.07
CA ARG A 765 23.90 -12.40 28.25
C ARG A 765 23.98 -10.92 27.93
N GLU A 766 24.38 -10.59 26.70
CA GLU A 766 24.50 -9.24 26.17
C GLU A 766 24.00 -9.19 24.75
N THR A 767 23.18 -8.20 24.44
CA THR A 767 22.59 -8.04 23.10
C THR A 767 23.42 -7.09 22.24
N THR A 768 23.52 -7.39 20.97
CA THR A 768 24.15 -6.54 19.95
C THR A 768 23.13 -5.96 18.98
N TYR A 769 21.88 -6.38 19.09
CA TYR A 769 20.72 -5.86 18.37
C TYR A 769 19.44 -6.12 19.14
N GLU A 770 18.41 -5.36 18.85
CA GLU A 770 17.11 -5.43 19.51
C GLU A 770 16.47 -6.81 19.41
N ALA A 771 15.86 -7.29 20.50
CA ALA A 771 15.18 -8.58 20.65
C ALA A 771 16.07 -9.82 20.41
N GLN A 772 17.40 -9.67 20.40
CA GLN A 772 18.33 -10.79 20.15
C GLN A 772 18.08 -11.95 21.10
N ALA A 773 17.94 -11.69 22.39
CA ALA A 773 17.78 -12.72 23.41
C ALA A 773 16.48 -13.52 23.18
N ALA A 774 15.38 -12.84 22.90
CA ALA A 774 14.10 -13.49 22.62
C ALA A 774 14.13 -14.32 21.33
N ILE A 775 14.79 -13.84 20.28
CA ILE A 775 14.95 -14.55 18.99
C ILE A 775 15.82 -15.81 19.16
N GLU A 776 16.94 -15.70 19.87
CA GLU A 776 17.82 -16.84 20.14
C GLU A 776 17.14 -17.85 21.07
N LEU A 777 16.33 -17.40 22.05
CA LEU A 777 15.52 -18.28 22.92
C LEU A 777 14.42 -19.02 22.13
N GLU A 778 13.74 -18.34 21.22
CA GLU A 778 12.77 -18.97 20.30
C GLU A 778 13.45 -20.04 19.44
N THR A 779 14.64 -19.73 18.89
CA THR A 779 15.43 -20.67 18.09
C THR A 779 15.79 -21.90 18.91
N LEU A 780 16.23 -21.72 20.15
CA LEU A 780 16.52 -22.83 21.07
C LEU A 780 15.26 -23.66 21.36
N ALA A 781 14.13 -23.02 21.67
CA ALA A 781 12.86 -23.69 21.97
C ALA A 781 12.35 -24.57 20.81
N ARG A 782 12.65 -24.19 19.55
CA ARG A 782 12.29 -24.97 18.36
C ARG A 782 13.06 -26.24 18.19
N THR A 783 14.19 -26.41 18.87
CA THR A 783 15.00 -27.67 18.83
C THR A 783 14.43 -28.73 19.74
N ALA A 784 13.55 -28.36 20.70
CA ALA A 784 12.84 -29.32 21.52
C ALA A 784 11.59 -29.88 20.80
N PRO A 785 11.20 -31.12 21.09
CA PRO A 785 9.92 -31.64 20.63
C PRO A 785 8.75 -30.80 21.20
N PRO A 786 7.59 -30.78 20.55
CA PRO A 786 6.41 -30.13 21.11
C PRO A 786 6.09 -30.71 22.50
N ALA A 787 6.08 -29.86 23.49
CA ALA A 787 5.72 -30.22 24.88
C ALA A 787 4.56 -29.32 25.31
N ARG A 788 3.63 -29.91 26.07
CA ARG A 788 2.50 -29.16 26.68
C ARG A 788 2.77 -28.78 28.12
N ARG A 789 4.01 -28.84 28.57
CA ARG A 789 4.38 -28.46 29.93
C ARG A 789 4.25 -26.97 30.12
N VAL A 790 3.53 -26.56 31.15
CA VAL A 790 3.33 -25.18 31.59
C VAL A 790 3.91 -25.06 32.97
N TYR A 791 4.75 -24.10 33.22
CA TYR A 791 5.24 -23.76 34.55
C TYR A 791 4.13 -23.12 35.39
N PRO A 792 4.17 -23.26 36.73
CA PRO A 792 3.17 -22.64 37.58
C PRO A 792 3.25 -21.11 37.53
N PHE A 793 2.11 -20.46 37.63
CA PHE A 793 1.94 -19.04 37.85
C PHE A 793 0.58 -18.78 38.50
N THR A 794 0.41 -17.64 39.15
CA THR A 794 -0.86 -17.21 39.73
C THR A 794 -1.28 -15.85 39.22
N ILE A 795 -2.59 -15.60 39.16
CA ILE A 795 -3.17 -14.29 38.87
C ILE A 795 -3.92 -13.84 40.12
N ARG A 796 -3.52 -12.71 40.72
CA ARG A 796 -4.15 -12.14 41.92
C ARG A 796 -4.29 -10.62 41.77
N GLY A 797 -5.50 -10.09 41.96
CA GLY A 797 -5.74 -8.65 41.92
C GLY A 797 -5.35 -7.97 40.60
N GLY A 798 -5.49 -8.67 39.46
CA GLY A 798 -5.08 -8.18 38.17
C GLY A 798 -3.57 -8.33 37.86
N GLU A 799 -2.77 -8.84 38.82
CA GLU A 799 -1.34 -9.09 38.57
C GLU A 799 -1.08 -10.57 38.29
N THR A 800 -0.44 -10.87 37.17
CA THR A 800 0.03 -12.20 36.77
C THR A 800 1.44 -12.39 37.33
N ARG A 801 1.57 -13.20 38.35
CA ARG A 801 2.83 -13.41 39.07
C ARG A 801 3.69 -14.43 38.35
N THR A 802 4.95 -14.09 38.16
CA THR A 802 5.94 -14.89 37.43
C THR A 802 7.01 -15.52 38.32
N GLU A 803 6.92 -15.32 39.67
CA GLU A 803 7.89 -15.82 40.61
C GLU A 803 7.96 -17.36 40.58
N GLU A 804 6.78 -18.01 40.61
CA GLU A 804 6.66 -19.46 40.59
C GLU A 804 7.22 -20.04 39.28
N THR A 805 7.01 -19.35 38.16
CA THR A 805 7.56 -19.71 36.88
C THR A 805 9.08 -19.66 36.86
N LEU A 806 9.67 -18.60 37.42
CA LEU A 806 11.12 -18.46 37.51
C LEU A 806 11.75 -19.44 38.47
N ALA A 807 11.13 -19.70 39.64
CA ALA A 807 11.58 -20.74 40.58
C ALA A 807 11.62 -22.11 39.87
N ALA A 808 10.52 -22.51 39.23
CA ALA A 808 10.46 -23.79 38.54
C ALA A 808 11.47 -23.90 37.35
N ILE A 809 11.78 -22.81 36.68
CA ILE A 809 12.85 -22.76 35.65
C ILE A 809 14.22 -23.00 36.32
N ILE A 810 14.47 -22.42 37.50
CA ILE A 810 15.71 -22.57 38.22
C ILE A 810 15.86 -24.01 38.70
N ASP A 811 14.78 -24.60 39.26
CA ASP A 811 14.75 -26.01 39.70
C ASP A 811 15.06 -26.96 38.55
N ASP A 812 14.50 -26.70 37.35
CA ASP A 812 14.78 -27.47 36.15
C ASP A 812 16.24 -27.34 35.72
N LEU A 813 16.81 -26.13 35.80
CA LEU A 813 18.23 -25.91 35.48
C LEU A 813 19.14 -26.65 36.47
N GLU A 814 18.79 -26.67 37.76
CA GLU A 814 19.55 -27.35 38.81
C GLU A 814 19.45 -28.88 38.72
N SER A 815 18.30 -29.36 38.28
CA SER A 815 18.09 -30.80 38.00
C SER A 815 18.73 -31.28 36.70
N GLY A 816 19.33 -30.36 35.91
CA GLY A 816 19.99 -30.69 34.65
C GLY A 816 19.03 -30.90 33.47
N ALA A 817 17.79 -30.37 33.55
CA ALA A 817 16.85 -30.43 32.44
C ALA A 817 17.43 -29.75 31.18
N PRO A 818 17.19 -30.27 29.96
CA PRO A 818 17.71 -29.67 28.73
C PRO A 818 17.20 -28.27 28.51
N ALA A 819 18.09 -27.30 28.29
CA ALA A 819 17.74 -25.92 28.02
C ALA A 819 16.70 -25.71 26.88
N PRO A 820 16.70 -26.50 25.77
CA PRO A 820 15.64 -26.44 24.79
C PRO A 820 14.24 -26.78 25.36
N ALA A 821 14.16 -27.77 26.24
CA ALA A 821 12.88 -28.16 26.86
C ALA A 821 12.35 -27.08 27.78
N ILE A 822 13.23 -26.45 28.56
CA ILE A 822 12.90 -25.32 29.45
C ILE A 822 12.43 -24.13 28.60
N ALA A 823 13.16 -23.77 27.54
CA ALA A 823 12.79 -22.69 26.64
C ALA A 823 11.42 -22.92 25.98
N ARG A 824 11.13 -24.16 25.57
CA ARG A 824 9.82 -24.53 25.02
C ARG A 824 8.71 -24.42 26.04
N ALA A 825 8.89 -24.99 27.26
CA ALA A 825 7.91 -24.90 28.34
C ALA A 825 7.64 -23.46 28.77
N PHE A 826 8.65 -22.59 28.73
CA PHE A 826 8.49 -21.16 28.98
C PHE A 826 7.56 -20.49 27.93
N HIS A 827 7.75 -20.75 26.64
CA HIS A 827 6.85 -20.22 25.60
C HIS A 827 5.40 -20.69 25.79
N GLU A 828 5.22 -21.98 26.13
CA GLU A 828 3.89 -22.54 26.44
C GLU A 828 3.26 -21.87 27.68
N THR A 829 4.08 -21.55 28.67
CA THR A 829 3.65 -20.87 29.91
C THR A 829 3.16 -19.44 29.60
N VAL A 830 3.92 -18.68 28.81
CA VAL A 830 3.51 -17.32 28.44
C VAL A 830 2.21 -17.35 27.62
N ALA A 831 2.06 -18.33 26.71
CA ALA A 831 0.82 -18.52 25.95
C ALA A 831 -0.38 -18.87 26.85
N GLU A 832 -0.16 -19.64 27.95
CA GLU A 832 -1.18 -19.94 28.94
C GLU A 832 -1.54 -18.70 29.76
N MET A 833 -0.56 -17.86 30.16
CA MET A 833 -0.81 -16.57 30.79
C MET A 833 -1.73 -15.70 29.95
N ILE A 834 -1.46 -15.57 28.62
CA ILE A 834 -2.30 -14.85 27.69
C ILE A 834 -3.75 -15.37 27.70
N ALA A 835 -3.92 -16.69 27.62
CA ALA A 835 -5.24 -17.30 27.57
C ALA A 835 -6.03 -17.07 28.87
N ARG A 836 -5.38 -17.14 30.05
CA ARG A 836 -6.01 -16.85 31.33
C ARG A 836 -6.35 -15.37 31.51
N MET A 837 -5.42 -14.47 31.18
CA MET A 837 -5.69 -13.03 31.21
C MET A 837 -6.89 -12.67 30.34
N ALA A 838 -6.99 -13.28 29.14
CA ALA A 838 -8.13 -13.08 28.26
C ALA A 838 -9.44 -13.66 28.84
N ALA A 839 -9.38 -14.83 29.49
CA ALA A 839 -10.54 -15.44 30.14
C ALA A 839 -11.05 -14.58 31.32
N ASP A 840 -10.16 -14.06 32.15
CA ASP A 840 -10.49 -13.15 33.25
C ASP A 840 -11.09 -11.84 32.72
N ALA A 841 -10.56 -11.29 31.62
CA ALA A 841 -11.09 -10.12 30.97
C ALA A 841 -12.51 -10.36 30.40
N ARG A 842 -12.75 -11.54 29.80
CA ARG A 842 -14.10 -11.94 29.33
C ARG A 842 -15.07 -12.10 30.50
N ALA A 843 -14.66 -12.70 31.59
CA ALA A 843 -15.52 -12.84 32.77
C ALA A 843 -15.97 -11.47 33.31
N GLN A 844 -15.12 -10.43 33.21
CA GLN A 844 -15.43 -9.09 33.68
C GLN A 844 -16.23 -8.24 32.67
N SER A 845 -16.19 -8.56 31.37
CA SER A 845 -16.71 -7.69 30.32
C SER A 845 -17.75 -8.33 29.39
N GLY A 846 -17.82 -9.65 29.34
CA GLY A 846 -18.61 -10.38 28.36
C GLY A 846 -18.02 -10.38 26.94
N ILE A 847 -16.88 -9.70 26.71
CA ILE A 847 -16.27 -9.57 25.36
C ILE A 847 -15.54 -10.87 24.99
N ALA A 848 -15.82 -11.40 23.78
CA ALA A 848 -15.18 -12.61 23.28
C ALA A 848 -14.17 -12.35 22.13
N THR A 849 -13.96 -11.11 21.74
CA THR A 849 -12.96 -10.72 20.74
C THR A 849 -11.65 -10.34 21.42
N VAL A 850 -10.54 -10.96 21.01
CA VAL A 850 -9.19 -10.68 21.52
C VAL A 850 -8.32 -10.10 20.39
N ALA A 851 -7.74 -8.93 20.61
CA ALA A 851 -6.75 -8.31 19.74
C ALA A 851 -5.36 -8.54 20.34
N LEU A 852 -4.46 -9.20 19.57
CA LEU A 852 -3.07 -9.46 19.94
C LEU A 852 -2.16 -8.44 19.26
N SER A 853 -1.43 -7.63 20.03
CA SER A 853 -0.49 -6.63 19.54
C SER A 853 0.74 -6.49 20.42
N GLY A 854 1.78 -5.80 19.96
CA GLY A 854 3.07 -5.67 20.61
C GLY A 854 4.14 -6.58 20.00
N GLY A 855 5.41 -6.18 20.14
CA GLY A 855 6.55 -6.80 19.48
C GLY A 855 6.78 -8.26 19.81
N CYS A 856 6.32 -8.75 20.99
CA CYS A 856 6.46 -10.14 21.40
C CYS A 856 5.65 -11.11 20.50
N PHE A 857 4.60 -10.63 19.82
CA PHE A 857 3.83 -11.46 18.89
C PHE A 857 4.51 -11.67 17.52
N GLN A 858 5.71 -11.12 17.33
CA GLN A 858 6.61 -11.52 16.24
C GLN A 858 7.31 -12.87 16.53
N ASN A 859 7.28 -13.37 17.76
CA ASN A 859 7.68 -14.71 18.11
C ASN A 859 6.61 -15.71 17.63
N ARG A 860 6.96 -16.51 16.60
CA ARG A 860 6.02 -17.45 15.96
C ARG A 860 5.55 -18.56 16.88
N LEU A 861 6.42 -19.04 17.79
CA LEU A 861 6.04 -20.09 18.75
C LEU A 861 5.02 -19.54 19.73
N LEU A 862 5.28 -18.39 20.31
CA LEU A 862 4.36 -17.72 21.23
C LEU A 862 3.01 -17.45 20.57
N LEU A 863 3.03 -16.83 19.39
CA LEU A 863 1.81 -16.48 18.68
C LEU A 863 0.97 -17.71 18.34
N ALA A 864 1.59 -18.76 17.80
CA ALA A 864 0.88 -20.00 17.45
C ALA A 864 0.26 -20.67 18.69
N ALA A 865 1.02 -20.77 19.79
CA ALA A 865 0.55 -21.35 21.03
C ALA A 865 -0.57 -20.53 21.72
N ALA A 866 -0.49 -19.19 21.62
CA ALA A 866 -1.52 -18.30 22.13
C ALA A 866 -2.82 -18.41 21.33
N LEU A 867 -2.73 -18.38 19.99
CA LEU A 867 -3.89 -18.53 19.10
C LEU A 867 -4.61 -19.87 19.34
N GLU A 868 -3.86 -20.97 19.41
CA GLU A 868 -4.44 -22.30 19.65
C GLU A 868 -5.22 -22.35 20.97
N ARG A 869 -4.73 -21.71 22.03
CA ARG A 869 -5.40 -21.68 23.34
C ARG A 869 -6.63 -20.78 23.32
N LEU A 870 -6.50 -19.60 22.76
CA LEU A 870 -7.61 -18.65 22.68
C LEU A 870 -8.76 -19.22 21.85
N GLU A 871 -8.48 -19.85 20.72
CA GLU A 871 -9.49 -20.49 19.85
C GLU A 871 -10.18 -21.66 20.53
N ARG A 872 -9.42 -22.52 21.24
CA ARG A 872 -10.00 -23.60 22.05
C ARG A 872 -10.91 -23.09 23.17
N ASN A 873 -10.63 -21.90 23.68
CA ASN A 873 -11.45 -21.24 24.70
C ASN A 873 -12.60 -20.42 24.08
N GLY A 874 -12.84 -20.52 22.78
CA GLY A 874 -13.97 -19.88 22.07
C GLY A 874 -13.81 -18.36 21.87
N PHE A 875 -12.58 -17.84 21.81
CA PHE A 875 -12.32 -16.45 21.47
C PHE A 875 -12.23 -16.24 19.96
N ALA A 876 -12.79 -15.14 19.47
CA ALA A 876 -12.48 -14.58 18.16
C ALA A 876 -11.18 -13.76 18.26
N THR A 877 -10.15 -14.13 17.50
CA THR A 877 -8.83 -13.50 17.60
C THR A 877 -8.51 -12.60 16.43
N LEU A 878 -8.02 -11.40 16.71
CA LEU A 878 -7.50 -10.44 15.75
C LEU A 878 -5.98 -10.38 15.88
N VAL A 879 -5.28 -10.45 14.74
CA VAL A 879 -3.82 -10.31 14.66
C VAL A 879 -3.47 -9.39 13.49
N HIS A 880 -2.35 -8.72 13.57
CA HIS A 880 -1.88 -7.86 12.48
C HIS A 880 -1.58 -8.65 11.20
N ARG A 881 -2.00 -8.11 10.05
CA ARG A 881 -1.81 -8.69 8.71
C ARG A 881 -1.21 -7.72 7.69
N GLY A 882 -1.50 -6.45 7.83
CA GLY A 882 -1.10 -5.39 6.91
C GLY A 882 -0.16 -4.37 7.54
N VAL A 883 -0.18 -4.21 8.88
CA VAL A 883 0.75 -3.37 9.62
C VAL A 883 1.55 -4.21 10.62
N PRO A 884 2.77 -3.79 10.99
CA PRO A 884 3.55 -4.50 12.01
C PRO A 884 2.85 -4.53 13.37
N ALA A 885 2.97 -5.65 14.08
CA ALA A 885 2.50 -5.77 15.47
C ALA A 885 3.38 -4.96 16.44
N ASN A 886 4.62 -4.65 16.06
CA ASN A 886 5.55 -3.82 16.81
C ASN A 886 5.29 -2.31 16.56
N ASP A 887 6.15 -1.45 17.12
CA ASP A 887 6.06 0.02 17.04
C ASP A 887 5.94 0.59 15.61
N GLY A 888 6.37 -0.16 14.60
CA GLY A 888 6.17 0.22 13.19
C GLY A 888 4.71 0.32 12.76
N GLY A 889 3.78 -0.27 13.54
CA GLY A 889 2.33 -0.14 13.32
C GLY A 889 1.64 0.89 14.23
N LEU A 890 2.36 1.46 15.22
CA LEU A 890 1.79 2.29 16.28
C LEU A 890 1.11 3.55 15.74
N ALA A 891 1.70 4.19 14.73
CA ALA A 891 1.18 5.43 14.14
C ALA A 891 -0.25 5.30 13.59
N LEU A 892 -0.65 4.13 13.08
CA LEU A 892 -2.02 3.87 12.66
C LEU A 892 -3.00 3.95 13.84
N GLY A 893 -2.66 3.31 14.96
CA GLY A 893 -3.47 3.33 16.17
C GLY A 893 -3.58 4.73 16.77
N GLN A 894 -2.46 5.47 16.82
CA GLN A 894 -2.44 6.85 17.26
C GLN A 894 -3.38 7.72 16.42
N ALA A 895 -3.34 7.60 15.09
CA ALA A 895 -4.21 8.34 14.19
C ALA A 895 -5.69 7.97 14.38
N ALA A 896 -5.99 6.68 14.51
CA ALA A 896 -7.36 6.18 14.69
C ALA A 896 -7.98 6.65 16.02
N VAL A 897 -7.20 6.61 17.12
CA VAL A 897 -7.64 7.11 18.44
C VAL A 897 -7.90 8.60 18.40
N ALA A 898 -7.00 9.39 17.79
CA ALA A 898 -7.19 10.82 17.69
C ALA A 898 -8.45 11.17 16.87
N ALA A 899 -8.67 10.50 15.73
CA ALA A 899 -9.88 10.70 14.93
C ALA A 899 -11.16 10.40 15.73
N ALA A 900 -11.19 9.28 16.47
CA ALA A 900 -12.33 8.89 17.29
C ALA A 900 -12.60 9.92 18.40
N ARG A 901 -11.56 10.36 19.12
CA ARG A 901 -11.68 11.36 20.19
C ARG A 901 -12.19 12.70 19.68
N MET A 902 -11.76 13.15 18.48
CA MET A 902 -12.26 14.37 17.84
C MET A 902 -13.77 14.30 17.53
N VAL A 903 -14.24 13.15 17.08
CA VAL A 903 -15.69 12.94 16.81
C VAL A 903 -16.48 12.97 18.10
N ARG A 904 -16.00 12.34 19.17
CA ARG A 904 -16.68 12.27 20.47
C ARG A 904 -16.73 13.61 21.19
N ALA A 905 -15.66 14.42 21.10
CA ALA A 905 -15.61 15.72 21.75
C ALA A 905 -16.76 16.66 21.31
N GLU A 906 -17.23 16.51 20.07
CA GLU A 906 -18.35 17.31 19.55
C GLU A 906 -19.74 16.75 19.86
N SER A 907 -19.84 15.40 20.02
CA SER A 907 -21.15 14.77 20.34
C SER A 907 -21.62 15.06 21.77
N GLY A 908 -20.76 15.66 22.61
CA GLY A 908 -21.11 16.01 24.00
C GLY A 908 -21.25 14.80 24.93
N ASP A 909 -20.95 13.61 24.45
CA ASP A 909 -21.07 12.36 25.23
C ASP A 909 -19.88 12.21 26.19
N ARG A 910 -20.11 12.64 27.46
CA ARG A 910 -19.14 12.60 28.55
C ARG A 910 -19.09 11.28 29.33
N THR A 911 -19.78 10.23 28.88
CA THR A 911 -19.85 8.96 29.59
C THR A 911 -18.63 8.11 29.28
N CYS A 912 -17.56 8.30 29.96
CA CYS A 912 -16.36 7.49 30.27
C CYS A 912 -15.08 8.34 30.45
N ALA A 913 -15.21 9.50 31.08
CA ALA A 913 -14.08 10.39 31.41
C ALA A 913 -13.44 10.06 32.79
N SER A 914 -13.62 8.85 33.29
CA SER A 914 -13.02 8.46 34.58
C SER A 914 -11.90 7.46 34.36
N GLU A 915 -10.77 7.91 33.85
CA GLU A 915 -9.41 7.40 34.02
C GLU A 915 -8.43 7.90 32.94
N CYS A 916 -8.62 9.13 32.48
CA CYS A 916 -7.56 9.85 31.77
C CYS A 916 -6.96 10.88 32.75
N PRO A 917 -5.76 10.68 33.32
CA PRO A 917 -5.16 11.65 34.21
C PRO A 917 -4.49 12.81 33.47
N ASP A 918 -5.07 13.35 32.42
CA ASP A 918 -4.64 14.61 31.82
C ASP A 918 -5.71 15.05 30.77
N ALA A 919 -6.73 15.75 31.23
CA ALA A 919 -7.56 16.63 30.39
C ALA A 919 -7.04 18.06 30.46
#